data_ad48e567cf39518bcb2564b688d32cee
#
_entry.id   ad48e567cf39518bcb2564b688d32cee
#
_cell.length_a   1.000
_cell.length_b   1.000
_cell.length_c   1.000
_cell.angle_alpha   90.00
_cell.angle_beta   90.00
_cell.angle_gamma   90.00
#
_symmetry.space_group_name_H-M   'P 1'
#
loop_
_entity.id
_entity.type
_entity.pdbx_description
1 polymer ?
#
loop_
_entity_poly.entity_id
_entity_poly.type
_entity_poly.pdbx_seq_one_letter_code
_entity_poly.pdbx_strand_id
1 'polypeptide(L)'
;MILKKLLFHPVTGKSNSFTVLLLALLPALVFFPFPLSVFSNGIDPPLAWVFNYLIQGNIVLGKNIVFPHGPLAFLMYPLPTGPSFWVAILTHFVLRVFMAFSLIKLATYKPSGLFVFAFISTIILLSINDILLTMVQVIALCYLNFFERRNITWLIPALILAALAVYVKAFVGIVGLITTLSFAGIMIYRSIIGLESKYRLLLLLIIPFCILFTWIVLYGTFEGMAGYFKGMFELAGDNSAAVAVYPNNNWWLIVFGIFSGLILLFLTFKNKATIRFTILIAPALFAIWKYGMAREDFQHASVLFITILFIALIYTLLMDKFKLINGFLTLTIVVSFYLSLQKAYYFEPFQIKGNGIQTLFSKAINYQYFADTCKLSTGKSISRNKIEEHILKLIGNQTVDIYPWDYSYIAANNLNWQPRPVIQSYASYTQYLDQLNAMHFESEKAPEFLIWELRKITHDIHGGTLESIDGRYLLNDEPEALISILSNYSLVAIQKGTFPVLVFKKRAQPLKSKNQVVNRSKVTWNTWVDVPENQSEILRAGIDMKRNVLGKLKSFFYKDEAVFVYYLLQNGDIRTYRIVPKNAAYGLWVNPLIMNPEDNKTEPDVVKIMFRCTDTKMMDDTISITWNSLHFNDLTPKSKGDGEIVNVINQFFGIKSENLNQELLVSKNNLDENPAFWSNPDESAIVKTANNRTLQLLPDKYSVSFEYPLDSLFFSDSLTDLIIRSGVWAKAKSGAKAIYVISIEKNGKSLIWKAVDIQGFIHDENTMNFVTNFSVLDSGMLNEKGLNLKVYAWNTGRVPILLDDFLVRIEGK
;
A
#
# COMPACT_ATOMS: atom_id res chain seq x y z
N MET A 1 -36.78 -27.50 -25.03
CA MET A 1 -38.15 -27.40 -24.52
C MET A 1 -38.21 -27.01 -23.06
N ILE A 2 -37.38 -27.57 -22.17
CA ILE A 2 -37.33 -27.25 -20.73
C ILE A 2 -36.85 -25.78 -20.49
N LEU A 3 -35.80 -25.32 -21.17
CA LEU A 3 -35.31 -23.93 -21.09
C LEU A 3 -36.35 -22.90 -21.53
N LYS A 4 -37.12 -23.21 -22.56
CA LYS A 4 -38.20 -22.36 -23.07
C LYS A 4 -39.36 -22.25 -22.07
N LYS A 5 -39.71 -23.34 -21.37
CA LYS A 5 -40.71 -23.32 -20.29
C LYS A 5 -40.20 -22.58 -19.04
N LEU A 6 -38.90 -22.70 -18.69
CA LEU A 6 -38.29 -22.00 -17.57
C LEU A 6 -38.11 -20.49 -17.85
N LEU A 7 -37.84 -20.10 -19.10
CA LEU A 7 -37.55 -18.70 -19.49
C LEU A 7 -38.82 -17.89 -19.80
N PHE A 8 -39.91 -18.50 -20.23
CA PHE A 8 -41.09 -17.81 -20.79
C PHE A 8 -42.42 -18.07 -20.09
N HIS A 9 -42.50 -18.97 -19.09
CA HIS A 9 -43.67 -19.08 -18.22
C HIS A 9 -43.36 -18.46 -16.83
N PRO A 10 -44.30 -17.64 -16.29
CA PRO A 10 -44.20 -17.21 -14.90
C PRO A 10 -44.11 -18.47 -14.05
N VAL A 11 -43.07 -18.58 -13.21
CA VAL A 11 -42.92 -19.66 -12.25
C VAL A 11 -43.97 -19.42 -11.16
N THR A 12 -45.25 -19.60 -11.51
CA THR A 12 -46.37 -19.57 -10.59
C THR A 12 -46.46 -20.93 -9.89
N GLY A 13 -45.95 -20.96 -8.67
CA GLY A 13 -45.92 -22.14 -7.83
C GLY A 13 -44.56 -22.32 -7.17
N LYS A 14 -44.53 -23.06 -6.05
CA LYS A 14 -43.31 -23.37 -5.29
C LYS A 14 -42.17 -23.77 -6.24
N SER A 15 -41.31 -22.78 -6.66
CA SER A 15 -40.16 -23.11 -7.51
C SER A 15 -39.32 -24.14 -6.74
N ASN A 16 -39.16 -25.32 -7.33
CA ASN A 16 -38.42 -26.38 -6.72
C ASN A 16 -37.02 -25.87 -6.43
N SER A 17 -36.62 -25.80 -5.15
CA SER A 17 -35.32 -25.34 -4.74
C SER A 17 -34.17 -26.06 -5.44
N PHE A 18 -34.43 -27.31 -5.85
CA PHE A 18 -33.51 -28.10 -6.65
C PHE A 18 -33.28 -27.53 -8.04
N THR A 19 -34.31 -27.08 -8.72
CA THR A 19 -34.16 -26.42 -10.07
C THR A 19 -33.36 -25.14 -9.96
N VAL A 20 -33.58 -24.32 -8.91
CA VAL A 20 -32.81 -23.09 -8.67
C VAL A 20 -31.35 -23.43 -8.37
N LEU A 21 -31.09 -24.51 -7.62
CA LEU A 21 -29.73 -24.96 -7.35
C LEU A 21 -29.01 -25.39 -8.64
N LEU A 22 -29.66 -26.13 -9.51
CA LEU A 22 -29.08 -26.53 -10.81
C LEU A 22 -28.75 -25.32 -11.68
N LEU A 23 -29.65 -24.30 -11.71
CA LEU A 23 -29.41 -23.05 -12.42
C LEU A 23 -28.28 -22.22 -11.80
N ALA A 24 -28.06 -22.32 -10.51
CA ALA A 24 -26.97 -21.66 -9.81
C ALA A 24 -25.60 -22.35 -10.02
N LEU A 25 -25.62 -23.69 -10.10
CA LEU A 25 -24.42 -24.49 -10.35
C LEU A 25 -23.77 -24.16 -11.69
N LEU A 26 -24.55 -23.97 -12.76
CA LEU A 26 -24.02 -23.75 -14.09
C LEU A 26 -23.12 -22.52 -14.18
N PRO A 27 -23.54 -21.28 -13.86
CA PRO A 27 -22.67 -20.13 -13.92
C PRO A 27 -21.51 -20.21 -12.90
N ALA A 28 -21.73 -20.81 -11.70
CA ALA A 28 -20.67 -20.97 -10.72
C ALA A 28 -19.54 -21.89 -11.20
N LEU A 29 -19.85 -22.91 -11.99
CA LEU A 29 -18.85 -23.80 -12.60
C LEU A 29 -18.18 -23.16 -13.81
N VAL A 30 -18.94 -22.50 -14.68
CA VAL A 30 -18.40 -21.85 -15.89
C VAL A 30 -17.44 -20.72 -15.53
N PHE A 31 -17.83 -19.87 -14.58
CA PHE A 31 -17.04 -18.74 -14.12
C PHE A 31 -16.26 -19.05 -12.83
N PHE A 32 -15.95 -20.31 -12.57
CA PHE A 32 -15.15 -20.69 -11.44
C PHE A 32 -13.73 -20.12 -11.58
N PRO A 33 -13.27 -19.26 -10.65
CA PRO A 33 -11.93 -18.74 -10.68
C PRO A 33 -10.97 -19.79 -10.18
N PHE A 34 -10.06 -20.24 -11.01
CA PHE A 34 -9.01 -21.10 -10.54
C PHE A 34 -7.81 -20.25 -10.12
N PRO A 35 -7.28 -20.43 -8.89
CA PRO A 35 -6.17 -19.59 -8.42
C PRO A 35 -4.91 -19.81 -9.25
N LEU A 36 -4.11 -18.77 -9.42
CA LEU A 36 -2.78 -18.85 -10.05
C LEU A 36 -1.86 -19.77 -9.25
N SER A 37 -2.01 -19.80 -7.92
CA SER A 37 -1.29 -20.69 -6.99
C SER A 37 0.24 -20.57 -7.10
N VAL A 38 0.72 -19.39 -7.47
CA VAL A 38 2.12 -19.01 -7.54
C VAL A 38 2.31 -17.64 -6.88
N PHE A 39 3.50 -17.37 -6.38
CA PHE A 39 3.85 -16.05 -5.87
C PHE A 39 5.24 -15.61 -6.34
N SER A 40 5.51 -14.34 -6.27
CA SER A 40 6.79 -13.73 -6.59
C SER A 40 7.35 -12.99 -5.38
N ASN A 41 8.53 -12.43 -5.53
CA ASN A 41 9.10 -11.51 -4.56
C ASN A 41 8.40 -10.14 -4.61
N GLY A 42 8.60 -9.32 -3.59
CA GLY A 42 8.05 -7.97 -3.48
C GLY A 42 7.36 -7.71 -2.15
N ILE A 43 6.48 -6.72 -2.14
CA ILE A 43 5.78 -6.28 -0.93
C ILE A 43 4.62 -7.23 -0.60
N ASP A 44 3.65 -7.36 -1.52
CA ASP A 44 2.42 -8.11 -1.29
C ASP A 44 2.45 -9.58 -1.80
N PRO A 45 3.11 -9.92 -2.94
CA PRO A 45 3.05 -11.27 -3.46
C PRO A 45 3.54 -12.36 -2.50
N PRO A 46 4.56 -12.16 -1.64
CA PRO A 46 4.99 -13.15 -0.66
C PRO A 46 3.97 -13.47 0.43
N LEU A 47 2.96 -12.59 0.64
CA LEU A 47 1.88 -12.85 1.59
C LEU A 47 1.08 -14.12 1.25
N ALA A 48 1.05 -14.51 -0.02
CA ALA A 48 0.47 -15.79 -0.41
C ALA A 48 1.17 -16.97 0.31
N TRP A 49 2.50 -16.94 0.38
CA TRP A 49 3.27 -17.93 1.15
C TRP A 49 3.02 -17.78 2.65
N VAL A 50 3.09 -16.55 3.18
CA VAL A 50 2.88 -16.28 4.61
C VAL A 50 1.55 -16.87 5.09
N PHE A 51 0.43 -16.59 4.40
CA PHE A 51 -0.90 -17.07 4.83
C PHE A 51 -1.02 -18.59 4.80
N ASN A 52 -0.39 -19.27 3.84
CA ASN A 52 -0.38 -20.73 3.80
C ASN A 52 0.58 -21.33 4.84
N TYR A 53 1.67 -20.64 5.17
CA TYR A 53 2.61 -21.06 6.22
C TYR A 53 1.98 -20.95 7.62
N LEU A 54 1.23 -19.86 7.90
CA LEU A 54 0.61 -19.60 9.20
C LEU A 54 -0.37 -20.70 9.63
N ILE A 55 -1.07 -21.33 8.68
CA ILE A 55 -2.01 -22.41 9.00
C ILE A 55 -1.31 -23.75 9.29
N GLN A 56 -0.04 -23.88 8.88
CA GLN A 56 0.75 -25.10 9.06
C GLN A 56 1.69 -25.02 10.27
N GLY A 57 1.96 -23.83 10.76
CA GLY A 57 2.95 -23.54 11.81
C GLY A 57 2.33 -23.27 13.18
N ASN A 58 3.17 -23.28 14.21
CA ASN A 58 2.80 -22.96 15.59
C ASN A 58 2.71 -21.43 15.85
N ILE A 59 2.34 -20.65 14.84
CA ILE A 59 2.25 -19.20 14.91
C ILE A 59 0.82 -18.78 15.21
N VAL A 60 0.63 -18.15 16.36
CA VAL A 60 -0.68 -17.66 16.82
C VAL A 60 -0.82 -16.16 16.51
N LEU A 61 -1.85 -15.82 15.72
CA LEU A 61 -2.16 -14.41 15.45
C LEU A 61 -2.56 -13.67 16.74
N GLY A 62 -2.17 -12.41 16.83
CA GLY A 62 -2.38 -11.58 18.03
C GLY A 62 -1.40 -11.86 19.18
N LYS A 63 -0.65 -12.97 19.10
CA LYS A 63 0.47 -13.27 20.02
C LYS A 63 1.82 -13.10 19.33
N ASN A 64 2.00 -13.76 18.19
CA ASN A 64 3.24 -13.75 17.42
C ASN A 64 3.21 -12.73 16.27
N ILE A 65 2.05 -12.62 15.60
CA ILE A 65 1.84 -11.71 14.48
C ILE A 65 0.56 -10.89 14.68
N VAL A 66 0.64 -9.62 14.39
CA VAL A 66 -0.48 -8.66 14.30
C VAL A 66 -0.58 -8.19 12.87
N PHE A 67 -1.66 -8.57 12.18
CA PHE A 67 -1.82 -8.28 10.77
C PHE A 67 -3.30 -8.08 10.40
N PRO A 68 -3.65 -7.29 9.36
CA PRO A 68 -5.04 -7.06 8.98
C PRO A 68 -5.73 -8.28 8.36
N HIS A 69 -4.98 -9.36 8.12
CA HIS A 69 -5.49 -10.64 7.66
C HIS A 69 -5.49 -11.64 8.80
N GLY A 70 -6.54 -12.46 8.84
CA GLY A 70 -6.72 -13.45 9.89
C GLY A 70 -6.21 -14.85 9.50
N PRO A 71 -6.45 -15.86 10.35
CA PRO A 71 -5.98 -17.22 10.14
C PRO A 71 -6.62 -17.93 8.93
N LEU A 72 -7.73 -17.41 8.41
CA LEU A 72 -8.37 -17.93 7.20
C LEU A 72 -7.93 -17.15 5.92
N ALA A 73 -6.91 -16.32 6.00
CA ALA A 73 -6.45 -15.53 4.86
C ALA A 73 -5.89 -16.36 3.68
N PHE A 74 -5.48 -17.63 3.94
CA PHE A 74 -5.09 -18.55 2.87
C PHE A 74 -6.22 -18.79 1.85
N LEU A 75 -7.48 -18.55 2.22
CA LEU A 75 -8.61 -18.57 1.29
C LEU A 75 -8.47 -17.53 0.17
N MET A 76 -7.74 -16.43 0.40
CA MET A 76 -7.52 -15.40 -0.62
C MET A 76 -6.46 -15.84 -1.65
N TYR A 77 -5.43 -16.57 -1.21
CA TYR A 77 -4.26 -16.93 -2.01
C TYR A 77 -3.90 -18.41 -1.80
N PRO A 78 -4.73 -19.34 -2.24
CA PRO A 78 -4.50 -20.76 -2.00
C PRO A 78 -3.27 -21.27 -2.78
N LEU A 79 -2.32 -21.89 -2.08
CA LEU A 79 -1.15 -22.54 -2.67
C LEU A 79 -1.33 -24.07 -2.61
N PRO A 80 -0.89 -24.82 -3.62
CA PRO A 80 -1.05 -26.29 -3.66
C PRO A 80 -0.02 -26.98 -2.76
N THR A 81 0.00 -26.62 -1.48
CA THR A 81 0.96 -27.10 -0.48
C THR A 81 0.35 -28.05 0.56
N GLY A 82 -0.88 -28.50 0.35
CA GLY A 82 -1.54 -29.39 1.30
C GLY A 82 -3.08 -29.35 1.28
N PRO A 83 -3.74 -29.87 2.32
CA PRO A 83 -5.21 -29.92 2.40
C PRO A 83 -5.89 -28.55 2.36
N SER A 84 -5.22 -27.50 2.87
CA SER A 84 -5.72 -26.11 2.88
C SER A 84 -6.09 -25.61 1.48
N PHE A 85 -5.37 -26.06 0.46
CA PHE A 85 -5.68 -25.75 -0.94
C PHE A 85 -7.11 -26.19 -1.31
N TRP A 86 -7.45 -27.45 -1.05
CA TRP A 86 -8.77 -27.99 -1.38
C TRP A 86 -9.88 -27.38 -0.53
N VAL A 87 -9.60 -27.07 0.74
CA VAL A 87 -10.53 -26.32 1.60
C VAL A 87 -10.82 -24.94 0.99
N ALA A 88 -9.81 -24.23 0.49
CA ALA A 88 -10.00 -22.95 -0.16
C ALA A 88 -10.82 -23.09 -1.45
N ILE A 89 -10.47 -24.02 -2.33
CA ILE A 89 -11.19 -24.28 -3.60
C ILE A 89 -12.66 -24.62 -3.32
N LEU A 90 -12.93 -25.51 -2.35
CA LEU A 90 -14.30 -25.86 -1.96
C LEU A 90 -15.06 -24.65 -1.41
N THR A 91 -14.42 -23.86 -0.56
CA THR A 91 -15.01 -22.62 0.00
C THR A 91 -15.39 -21.64 -1.10
N HIS A 92 -14.51 -21.37 -2.05
CA HIS A 92 -14.80 -20.53 -3.21
C HIS A 92 -15.98 -21.07 -4.02
N PHE A 93 -16.01 -22.37 -4.26
CA PHE A 93 -17.09 -22.99 -5.02
C PHE A 93 -18.44 -22.86 -4.30
N VAL A 94 -18.48 -23.24 -3.02
CA VAL A 94 -19.70 -23.18 -2.20
C VAL A 94 -20.23 -21.75 -2.10
N LEU A 95 -19.37 -20.77 -1.84
CA LEU A 95 -19.76 -19.36 -1.76
C LEU A 95 -20.35 -18.85 -3.07
N ARG A 96 -19.75 -19.19 -4.21
CA ARG A 96 -20.22 -18.80 -5.53
C ARG A 96 -21.54 -19.42 -5.90
N VAL A 97 -21.70 -20.72 -5.66
CA VAL A 97 -22.98 -21.41 -5.83
C VAL A 97 -24.05 -20.79 -4.94
N PHE A 98 -23.70 -20.49 -3.69
CA PHE A 98 -24.66 -19.93 -2.74
C PHE A 98 -25.03 -18.48 -3.06
N MET A 99 -24.09 -17.68 -3.58
CA MET A 99 -24.38 -16.35 -4.12
C MET A 99 -25.34 -16.43 -5.29
N ALA A 100 -25.05 -17.27 -6.28
CA ALA A 100 -25.90 -17.51 -7.45
C ALA A 100 -27.31 -18.00 -7.03
N PHE A 101 -27.36 -18.98 -6.13
CA PHE A 101 -28.62 -19.51 -5.59
C PHE A 101 -29.43 -18.42 -4.90
N SER A 102 -28.80 -17.62 -4.04
CA SER A 102 -29.45 -16.56 -3.26
C SER A 102 -30.03 -15.47 -4.17
N LEU A 103 -29.28 -15.07 -5.22
CA LEU A 103 -29.70 -14.06 -6.17
C LEU A 103 -30.83 -14.53 -7.06
N ILE A 104 -30.72 -15.74 -7.65
CA ILE A 104 -31.78 -16.33 -8.48
C ILE A 104 -33.03 -16.59 -7.63
N LYS A 105 -32.84 -17.05 -6.38
CA LYS A 105 -33.94 -17.29 -5.44
C LYS A 105 -34.74 -16.02 -5.14
N LEU A 106 -34.07 -14.85 -5.04
CA LEU A 106 -34.72 -13.57 -4.84
C LEU A 106 -35.69 -13.22 -6.00
N ALA A 107 -35.40 -13.68 -7.20
CA ALA A 107 -36.19 -13.39 -8.40
C ALA A 107 -37.29 -14.45 -8.72
N THR A 108 -37.38 -15.58 -7.98
CA THR A 108 -38.31 -16.68 -8.33
C THR A 108 -39.79 -16.34 -8.30
N TYR A 109 -40.20 -15.27 -7.66
CA TYR A 109 -41.59 -14.79 -7.64
C TYR A 109 -41.78 -13.51 -8.48
N LYS A 110 -40.77 -13.12 -9.22
CA LYS A 110 -40.80 -11.93 -10.07
C LYS A 110 -41.21 -12.32 -11.51
N PRO A 111 -41.63 -11.35 -12.34
CA PRO A 111 -41.85 -11.58 -13.76
C PRO A 111 -40.66 -12.24 -14.43
N SER A 112 -40.90 -12.98 -15.50
CA SER A 112 -39.89 -13.75 -16.23
C SER A 112 -38.66 -12.91 -16.68
N GLY A 113 -38.90 -11.67 -17.08
CA GLY A 113 -37.81 -10.76 -17.44
C GLY A 113 -36.87 -10.45 -16.28
N LEU A 114 -37.39 -10.28 -15.05
CA LEU A 114 -36.55 -10.08 -13.86
C LEU A 114 -35.84 -11.34 -13.42
N PHE A 115 -36.41 -12.51 -13.70
CA PHE A 115 -35.70 -13.78 -13.46
C PHE A 115 -34.49 -13.94 -14.39
N VAL A 116 -34.66 -13.65 -15.69
CA VAL A 116 -33.57 -13.63 -16.67
C VAL A 116 -32.50 -12.58 -16.28
N PHE A 117 -32.95 -11.39 -15.85
CA PHE A 117 -32.05 -10.35 -15.36
C PHE A 117 -31.23 -10.81 -14.12
N ALA A 118 -31.87 -11.52 -13.18
CA ALA A 118 -31.15 -12.07 -12.01
C ALA A 118 -30.11 -13.12 -12.44
N PHE A 119 -30.40 -13.93 -13.44
CA PHE A 119 -29.46 -14.92 -13.96
C PHE A 119 -28.26 -14.22 -14.65
N ILE A 120 -28.51 -13.20 -15.47
CA ILE A 120 -27.45 -12.40 -16.10
C ILE A 120 -26.61 -11.66 -15.02
N SER A 121 -27.29 -11.08 -14.01
CA SER A 121 -26.60 -10.41 -12.89
C SER A 121 -25.70 -11.37 -12.14
N THR A 122 -26.11 -12.64 -11.98
CA THR A 122 -25.28 -13.68 -11.39
C THR A 122 -24.01 -13.92 -12.19
N ILE A 123 -24.10 -14.01 -13.53
CA ILE A 123 -22.95 -14.17 -14.40
C ILE A 123 -22.00 -12.97 -14.26
N ILE A 124 -22.54 -11.76 -14.32
CA ILE A 124 -21.75 -10.52 -14.18
C ILE A 124 -20.98 -10.53 -12.85
N LEU A 125 -21.66 -10.76 -11.73
CA LEU A 125 -21.04 -10.72 -10.41
C LEU A 125 -20.02 -11.84 -10.23
N LEU A 126 -20.31 -13.06 -10.72
CA LEU A 126 -19.37 -14.18 -10.65
C LEU A 126 -18.12 -13.94 -11.49
N SER A 127 -18.19 -13.12 -12.58
CA SER A 127 -17.05 -12.82 -13.43
C SER A 127 -16.07 -11.79 -12.86
N ILE A 128 -16.51 -10.96 -11.88
CA ILE A 128 -15.70 -9.85 -11.36
C ILE A 128 -15.40 -9.93 -9.85
N ASN A 129 -16.12 -10.76 -9.10
CA ASN A 129 -15.99 -10.83 -7.64
C ASN A 129 -14.82 -11.73 -7.23
N ASP A 130 -14.04 -11.22 -6.28
CA ASP A 130 -13.17 -12.03 -5.43
C ASP A 130 -13.97 -12.70 -4.28
N ILE A 131 -13.26 -13.48 -3.46
CA ILE A 131 -13.88 -14.17 -2.31
C ILE A 131 -14.42 -13.18 -1.27
N LEU A 132 -13.72 -12.06 -1.05
CA LEU A 132 -14.05 -11.08 -0.02
C LEU A 132 -15.38 -10.39 -0.31
N LEU A 133 -15.55 -9.89 -1.54
CA LEU A 133 -16.79 -9.28 -2.00
C LEU A 133 -17.93 -10.31 -2.09
N THR A 134 -17.62 -11.55 -2.51
CA THR A 134 -18.60 -12.62 -2.54
C THR A 134 -19.17 -12.88 -1.15
N MET A 135 -18.34 -12.93 -0.09
CA MET A 135 -18.80 -13.12 1.29
C MET A 135 -19.74 -12.00 1.73
N VAL A 136 -19.38 -10.74 1.52
CA VAL A 136 -20.20 -9.56 1.89
C VAL A 136 -21.53 -9.58 1.16
N GLN A 137 -21.53 -9.86 -0.13
CA GLN A 137 -22.74 -9.90 -0.95
C GLN A 137 -23.66 -11.07 -0.55
N VAL A 138 -23.10 -12.24 -0.22
CA VAL A 138 -23.88 -13.37 0.27
C VAL A 138 -24.56 -13.05 1.61
N ILE A 139 -23.86 -12.40 2.54
CA ILE A 139 -24.45 -11.96 3.81
C ILE A 139 -25.66 -11.04 3.56
N ALA A 140 -25.51 -10.04 2.69
CA ALA A 140 -26.59 -9.11 2.35
C ALA A 140 -27.78 -9.82 1.65
N LEU A 141 -27.49 -10.72 0.71
CA LEU A 141 -28.50 -11.50 0.00
C LEU A 141 -29.27 -12.44 0.92
N CYS A 142 -28.61 -13.02 1.91
CA CYS A 142 -29.27 -13.86 2.90
C CYS A 142 -30.27 -13.07 3.74
N TYR A 143 -29.87 -11.90 4.27
CA TYR A 143 -30.79 -11.04 5.02
C TYR A 143 -31.96 -10.55 4.15
N LEU A 144 -31.69 -10.24 2.88
CA LEU A 144 -32.74 -9.84 1.95
C LEU A 144 -33.73 -10.96 1.66
N ASN A 145 -33.23 -12.18 1.39
CA ASN A 145 -34.10 -13.36 1.22
C ASN A 145 -34.90 -13.68 2.48
N PHE A 146 -34.33 -13.49 3.68
CA PHE A 146 -35.09 -13.59 4.92
C PHE A 146 -36.25 -12.57 4.97
N PHE A 147 -36.01 -11.31 4.63
CA PHE A 147 -37.07 -10.31 4.63
C PHE A 147 -38.20 -10.61 3.64
N GLU A 148 -37.86 -11.14 2.47
CA GLU A 148 -38.85 -11.46 1.43
C GLU A 148 -39.60 -12.78 1.69
N ARG A 149 -38.93 -13.78 2.27
CA ARG A 149 -39.47 -15.12 2.43
C ARG A 149 -39.86 -15.51 3.83
N ARG A 150 -39.45 -14.76 4.84
CA ARG A 150 -39.67 -15.01 6.29
C ARG A 150 -39.10 -16.37 6.76
N ASN A 151 -38.19 -16.99 6.01
CA ASN A 151 -37.61 -18.27 6.35
C ASN A 151 -36.30 -18.07 7.11
N ILE A 152 -36.27 -18.56 8.37
CA ILE A 152 -35.16 -18.41 9.30
C ILE A 152 -33.86 -19.09 8.81
N THR A 153 -33.99 -20.11 7.94
CA THR A 153 -32.81 -20.82 7.40
C THR A 153 -31.83 -19.92 6.64
N TRP A 154 -32.27 -18.75 6.17
CA TRP A 154 -31.42 -17.76 5.55
C TRP A 154 -30.53 -17.00 6.54
N LEU A 155 -30.89 -16.95 7.84
CA LEU A 155 -30.11 -16.22 8.84
C LEU A 155 -28.85 -16.99 9.23
N ILE A 156 -28.91 -18.31 9.29
CA ILE A 156 -27.80 -19.14 9.75
C ILE A 156 -26.54 -18.93 8.91
N PRO A 157 -26.57 -19.08 7.57
CA PRO A 157 -25.38 -18.85 6.76
C PRO A 157 -24.89 -17.40 6.78
N ALA A 158 -25.79 -16.41 6.90
CA ALA A 158 -25.37 -15.02 7.03
C ALA A 158 -24.56 -14.76 8.29
N LEU A 159 -25.03 -15.28 9.44
CA LEU A 159 -24.38 -15.10 10.74
C LEU A 159 -23.04 -15.85 10.82
N ILE A 160 -22.99 -17.08 10.30
CA ILE A 160 -21.75 -17.86 10.21
C ILE A 160 -20.73 -17.13 9.32
N LEU A 161 -21.14 -16.67 8.12
CA LEU A 161 -20.23 -15.97 7.22
C LEU A 161 -19.75 -14.63 7.79
N ALA A 162 -20.61 -13.88 8.50
CA ALA A 162 -20.20 -12.65 9.16
C ALA A 162 -19.14 -12.89 10.24
N ALA A 163 -19.26 -14.00 10.98
CA ALA A 163 -18.26 -14.41 11.97
C ALA A 163 -16.95 -14.86 11.30
N LEU A 164 -17.01 -15.72 10.27
CA LEU A 164 -15.82 -16.23 9.59
C LEU A 164 -15.08 -15.15 8.79
N ALA A 165 -15.78 -14.16 8.24
CA ALA A 165 -15.21 -13.05 7.51
C ALA A 165 -14.18 -12.25 8.34
N VAL A 166 -14.37 -12.17 9.67
CA VAL A 166 -13.43 -11.55 10.61
C VAL A 166 -12.06 -12.23 10.53
N TYR A 167 -12.03 -13.53 10.32
CA TYR A 167 -10.81 -14.34 10.24
C TYR A 167 -10.19 -14.43 8.84
N VAL A 168 -10.85 -13.89 7.81
CA VAL A 168 -10.25 -13.78 6.48
C VAL A 168 -9.49 -12.46 6.36
N LYS A 169 -10.18 -11.33 6.56
CA LYS A 169 -9.59 -10.00 6.50
C LYS A 169 -10.41 -9.03 7.36
N ALA A 170 -9.73 -8.22 8.16
CA ALA A 170 -10.34 -7.24 9.08
C ALA A 170 -11.44 -6.40 8.40
N PHE A 171 -11.13 -5.84 7.23
CA PHE A 171 -12.07 -5.02 6.47
C PHE A 171 -13.39 -5.75 6.15
N VAL A 172 -13.31 -6.97 5.64
CA VAL A 172 -14.50 -7.76 5.26
C VAL A 172 -15.29 -8.20 6.49
N GLY A 173 -14.59 -8.54 7.58
CA GLY A 173 -15.21 -8.81 8.88
C GLY A 173 -15.99 -7.61 9.40
N ILE A 174 -15.39 -6.42 9.37
CA ILE A 174 -16.05 -5.17 9.80
C ILE A 174 -17.30 -4.91 8.94
N VAL A 175 -17.21 -5.00 7.61
CA VAL A 175 -18.34 -4.78 6.71
C VAL A 175 -19.45 -5.80 6.95
N GLY A 176 -19.12 -7.09 7.14
CA GLY A 176 -20.06 -8.15 7.46
C GLY A 176 -20.78 -7.93 8.80
N LEU A 177 -20.02 -7.54 9.84
CA LEU A 177 -20.57 -7.24 11.16
C LEU A 177 -21.46 -5.99 11.14
N ILE A 178 -21.07 -4.90 10.46
CA ILE A 178 -21.86 -3.69 10.30
C ILE A 178 -23.18 -3.99 9.58
N THR A 179 -23.13 -4.81 8.50
CA THR A 179 -24.34 -5.28 7.80
C THR A 179 -25.25 -6.06 8.75
N THR A 180 -24.69 -6.90 9.60
CA THR A 180 -25.43 -7.69 10.59
C THR A 180 -26.01 -6.81 11.70
N LEU A 181 -25.29 -5.79 12.16
CA LEU A 181 -25.81 -4.80 13.13
C LEU A 181 -26.99 -4.03 12.54
N SER A 182 -26.91 -3.62 11.28
CA SER A 182 -28.02 -2.98 10.56
C SER A 182 -29.24 -3.92 10.47
N PHE A 183 -29.01 -5.20 10.17
CA PHE A 183 -30.05 -6.22 10.21
C PHE A 183 -30.67 -6.36 11.61
N ALA A 184 -29.84 -6.43 12.64
CA ALA A 184 -30.31 -6.52 14.05
C ALA A 184 -31.17 -5.30 14.42
N GLY A 185 -30.76 -4.09 14.03
CA GLY A 185 -31.55 -2.87 14.24
C GLY A 185 -32.93 -2.92 13.59
N ILE A 186 -33.00 -3.42 12.34
CA ILE A 186 -34.28 -3.63 11.65
C ILE A 186 -35.14 -4.67 12.42
N MET A 187 -34.54 -5.75 12.90
CA MET A 187 -35.25 -6.79 13.64
C MET A 187 -35.76 -6.33 15.00
N ILE A 188 -34.95 -5.54 15.73
CA ILE A 188 -35.36 -4.91 16.99
C ILE A 188 -36.57 -4.00 16.75
N TYR A 189 -36.50 -3.09 15.78
CA TYR A 189 -37.63 -2.21 15.44
C TYR A 189 -38.87 -3.01 15.10
N ARG A 190 -38.79 -4.05 14.28
CA ARG A 190 -39.89 -4.92 13.89
C ARG A 190 -40.46 -5.73 15.08
N SER A 191 -39.63 -6.08 16.05
CA SER A 191 -40.05 -6.74 17.28
C SER A 191 -40.84 -5.79 18.17
N ILE A 192 -40.41 -4.53 18.30
CA ILE A 192 -41.10 -3.49 19.08
C ILE A 192 -42.49 -3.24 18.53
N ILE A 193 -42.67 -3.18 17.20
CA ILE A 193 -43.97 -2.95 16.56
C ILE A 193 -44.76 -4.26 16.36
N GLY A 194 -44.36 -5.37 16.98
CA GLY A 194 -45.11 -6.64 16.98
C GLY A 194 -45.09 -7.44 15.66
N LEU A 195 -44.24 -7.06 14.67
CA LEU A 195 -44.15 -7.72 13.38
C LEU A 195 -43.18 -8.93 13.35
N GLU A 196 -42.35 -9.10 14.39
CA GLU A 196 -41.38 -10.18 14.52
C GLU A 196 -41.25 -10.65 15.98
N SER A 197 -40.88 -11.90 16.14
CA SER A 197 -40.61 -12.46 17.47
C SER A 197 -39.23 -12.01 17.99
N LYS A 198 -39.18 -11.51 19.22
CA LYS A 198 -37.94 -11.13 19.91
C LYS A 198 -36.96 -12.30 20.07
N TYR A 199 -37.45 -13.51 20.13
CA TYR A 199 -36.63 -14.72 20.28
C TYR A 199 -35.73 -14.97 19.05
N ARG A 200 -36.06 -14.43 17.86
CA ARG A 200 -35.21 -14.51 16.68
C ARG A 200 -33.89 -13.74 16.84
N LEU A 201 -33.84 -12.75 17.73
CA LEU A 201 -32.61 -12.01 18.05
C LEU A 201 -31.59 -12.90 18.77
N LEU A 202 -32.03 -14.00 19.44
CA LEU A 202 -31.12 -14.97 20.05
C LEU A 202 -30.20 -15.64 19.01
N LEU A 203 -30.59 -15.70 17.74
CA LEU A 203 -29.74 -16.23 16.69
C LEU A 203 -28.45 -15.40 16.48
N LEU A 204 -28.45 -14.12 16.89
CA LEU A 204 -27.22 -13.31 16.83
C LEU A 204 -26.09 -13.88 17.70
N LEU A 205 -26.43 -14.72 18.70
CA LEU A 205 -25.43 -15.46 19.50
C LEU A 205 -24.60 -16.45 18.68
N ILE A 206 -25.04 -16.80 17.47
CA ILE A 206 -24.25 -17.60 16.52
C ILE A 206 -22.91 -16.90 16.20
N ILE A 207 -22.88 -15.56 16.13
CA ILE A 207 -21.65 -14.82 15.79
C ILE A 207 -20.56 -15.02 16.85
N PRO A 208 -20.77 -14.62 18.13
CA PRO A 208 -19.73 -14.82 19.14
C PRO A 208 -19.41 -16.32 19.31
N PHE A 209 -20.40 -17.21 19.22
CA PHE A 209 -20.15 -18.64 19.25
C PHE A 209 -19.21 -19.08 18.12
N CYS A 210 -19.49 -18.72 16.86
CA CYS A 210 -18.65 -19.08 15.72
C CYS A 210 -17.25 -18.45 15.81
N ILE A 211 -17.15 -17.21 16.30
CA ILE A 211 -15.87 -16.56 16.54
C ILE A 211 -15.04 -17.37 17.54
N LEU A 212 -15.59 -17.64 18.72
CA LEU A 212 -14.91 -18.40 19.76
C LEU A 212 -14.57 -19.83 19.33
N PHE A 213 -15.54 -20.51 18.75
CA PHE A 213 -15.38 -21.89 18.26
C PHE A 213 -14.30 -21.99 17.20
N THR A 214 -14.32 -21.13 16.19
CA THR A 214 -13.31 -21.14 15.11
C THR A 214 -11.92 -20.88 15.67
N TRP A 215 -11.76 -19.92 16.61
CA TRP A 215 -10.48 -19.67 17.25
C TRP A 215 -9.92 -20.88 17.97
N ILE A 216 -10.77 -21.56 18.78
CA ILE A 216 -10.38 -22.77 19.51
C ILE A 216 -10.04 -23.92 18.55
N VAL A 217 -10.80 -24.10 17.47
CA VAL A 217 -10.51 -25.15 16.47
C VAL A 217 -9.17 -24.90 15.79
N LEU A 218 -8.81 -23.63 15.51
CA LEU A 218 -7.56 -23.29 14.84
C LEU A 218 -6.33 -23.36 15.77
N TYR A 219 -6.46 -22.93 17.01
CA TYR A 219 -5.31 -22.72 17.90
C TYR A 219 -5.31 -23.58 19.18
N GLY A 220 -6.41 -24.22 19.52
CA GLY A 220 -6.54 -25.02 20.75
C GLY A 220 -6.54 -24.21 22.06
N THR A 221 -6.42 -22.89 21.99
CA THR A 221 -6.29 -21.98 23.14
C THR A 221 -6.93 -20.63 22.82
N PHE A 222 -7.27 -19.85 23.85
CA PHE A 222 -7.70 -18.44 23.71
C PHE A 222 -6.54 -17.46 23.63
N GLU A 223 -5.32 -17.93 23.77
CA GLU A 223 -4.14 -17.05 23.72
C GLU A 223 -4.06 -16.34 22.37
N GLY A 224 -3.68 -15.07 22.40
CA GLY A 224 -3.60 -14.21 21.20
C GLY A 224 -4.92 -13.60 20.74
N MET A 225 -6.08 -14.14 21.11
CA MET A 225 -7.37 -13.66 20.61
C MET A 225 -7.60 -12.17 20.91
N ALA A 226 -7.36 -11.73 22.13
CA ALA A 226 -7.49 -10.32 22.51
C ALA A 226 -6.51 -9.43 21.74
N GLY A 227 -5.25 -9.88 21.59
CA GLY A 227 -4.23 -9.18 20.79
C GLY A 227 -4.61 -9.10 19.32
N TYR A 228 -5.22 -10.14 18.74
CA TYR A 228 -5.72 -10.13 17.36
C TYR A 228 -6.77 -9.04 17.15
N PHE A 229 -7.79 -8.97 17.99
CA PHE A 229 -8.82 -7.93 17.87
C PHE A 229 -8.26 -6.52 18.13
N LYS A 230 -7.42 -6.37 19.15
CA LYS A 230 -6.74 -5.08 19.40
C LYS A 230 -5.93 -4.64 18.20
N GLY A 231 -5.12 -5.53 17.63
CA GLY A 231 -4.33 -5.26 16.43
C GLY A 231 -5.17 -4.88 15.22
N MET A 232 -6.33 -5.55 15.01
CA MET A 232 -7.27 -5.17 13.95
C MET A 232 -7.77 -3.72 14.11
N PHE A 233 -8.11 -3.30 15.32
CA PHE A 233 -8.58 -1.93 15.58
C PHE A 233 -7.47 -0.89 15.38
N GLU A 234 -6.26 -1.18 15.83
CA GLU A 234 -5.07 -0.32 15.61
C GLU A 234 -4.78 -0.14 14.12
N LEU A 235 -4.76 -1.25 13.36
CA LEU A 235 -4.53 -1.22 11.92
C LEU A 235 -5.67 -0.55 11.13
N ALA A 236 -6.91 -0.58 11.62
CA ALA A 236 -8.04 0.07 10.96
C ALA A 236 -8.14 1.57 11.29
N GLY A 237 -7.74 1.99 12.51
CA GLY A 237 -8.00 3.31 13.06
C GLY A 237 -7.27 4.45 12.35
N ASP A 238 -6.01 4.26 11.99
CA ASP A 238 -5.14 5.30 11.40
C ASP A 238 -4.68 5.00 9.97
N ASN A 239 -5.27 4.00 9.36
CA ASN A 239 -4.95 3.58 8.01
C ASN A 239 -4.99 4.74 6.99
N SER A 240 -5.94 5.67 7.12
CA SER A 240 -6.10 6.76 6.15
C SER A 240 -4.85 7.66 6.02
N ALA A 241 -4.23 8.07 7.14
CA ALA A 241 -3.01 8.87 7.11
C ALA A 241 -1.81 8.10 6.54
N ALA A 242 -1.77 6.79 6.81
CA ALA A 242 -0.69 5.92 6.33
C ALA A 242 -0.78 5.63 4.83
N VAL A 243 -2.00 5.47 4.27
CA VAL A 243 -2.20 4.99 2.88
C VAL A 243 -2.55 6.09 1.88
N ALA A 244 -2.92 7.31 2.31
CA ALA A 244 -3.32 8.39 1.41
C ALA A 244 -2.19 8.73 0.41
N VAL A 245 -2.48 8.69 -0.90
CA VAL A 245 -1.55 9.01 -1.98
C VAL A 245 -1.98 10.29 -2.68
N TYR A 246 -1.01 11.13 -3.05
CA TYR A 246 -1.18 12.39 -3.76
C TYR A 246 -0.02 12.59 -4.76
N PRO A 247 -0.22 13.37 -5.84
CA PRO A 247 -1.48 13.95 -6.31
C PRO A 247 -2.40 12.87 -6.87
N ASN A 248 -3.72 13.14 -6.85
CA ASN A 248 -4.69 12.21 -7.35
C ASN A 248 -5.59 12.86 -8.40
N ASN A 249 -5.50 12.37 -9.64
CA ASN A 249 -6.26 12.90 -10.78
C ASN A 249 -7.63 12.23 -10.96
N ASN A 250 -8.06 11.46 -9.98
CA ASN A 250 -9.26 10.62 -10.07
C ASN A 250 -10.51 11.29 -9.48
N TRP A 251 -10.59 12.62 -9.44
CA TRP A 251 -11.76 13.37 -8.93
C TRP A 251 -13.10 12.91 -9.54
N TRP A 252 -13.08 12.46 -10.79
CA TRP A 252 -14.26 11.94 -11.49
C TRP A 252 -14.80 10.65 -10.87
N LEU A 253 -13.96 9.83 -10.21
CA LEU A 253 -14.40 8.66 -9.44
C LEU A 253 -15.25 9.08 -8.24
N ILE A 254 -14.85 10.15 -7.57
CA ILE A 254 -15.60 10.73 -6.44
C ILE A 254 -16.95 11.25 -6.93
N VAL A 255 -16.95 12.04 -8.00
CA VAL A 255 -18.18 12.57 -8.60
C VAL A 255 -19.13 11.45 -9.01
N PHE A 256 -18.61 10.42 -9.67
CA PHE A 256 -19.43 9.27 -10.06
C PHE A 256 -19.95 8.49 -8.84
N GLY A 257 -19.14 8.32 -7.80
CA GLY A 257 -19.56 7.67 -6.55
C GLY A 257 -20.68 8.45 -5.84
N ILE A 258 -20.54 9.78 -5.73
CA ILE A 258 -21.57 10.66 -5.14
C ILE A 258 -22.84 10.64 -5.98
N PHE A 259 -22.72 10.77 -7.31
CA PHE A 259 -23.87 10.72 -8.23
C PHE A 259 -24.63 9.40 -8.11
N SER A 260 -23.90 8.27 -8.10
CA SER A 260 -24.49 6.94 -7.89
C SER A 260 -25.20 6.84 -6.54
N GLY A 261 -24.57 7.37 -5.47
CA GLY A 261 -25.14 7.43 -4.14
C GLY A 261 -26.45 8.23 -4.09
N LEU A 262 -26.52 9.38 -4.75
CA LEU A 262 -27.74 10.20 -4.85
C LEU A 262 -28.88 9.47 -5.60
N ILE A 263 -28.55 8.77 -6.70
CA ILE A 263 -29.53 7.93 -7.41
C ILE A 263 -30.07 6.83 -6.49
N LEU A 264 -29.18 6.13 -5.79
CA LEU A 264 -29.59 5.05 -4.87
C LEU A 264 -30.42 5.59 -3.72
N LEU A 265 -30.08 6.77 -3.18
CA LEU A 265 -30.87 7.45 -2.16
C LEU A 265 -32.27 7.81 -2.67
N PHE A 266 -32.39 8.35 -3.87
CA PHE A 266 -33.67 8.64 -4.51
C PHE A 266 -34.52 7.38 -4.71
N LEU A 267 -33.88 6.27 -5.11
CA LEU A 267 -34.54 4.99 -5.31
C LEU A 267 -34.98 4.33 -3.98
N THR A 268 -34.37 4.72 -2.86
CA THR A 268 -34.68 4.17 -1.53
C THR A 268 -36.18 4.27 -1.21
N PHE A 269 -36.81 5.40 -1.54
CA PHE A 269 -38.18 5.68 -1.15
C PHE A 269 -39.24 5.14 -2.11
N LYS A 270 -38.88 4.28 -3.09
CA LYS A 270 -39.80 3.73 -4.07
C LYS A 270 -40.75 2.65 -3.50
N ASN A 271 -40.24 1.83 -2.59
CA ASN A 271 -41.05 0.80 -1.92
C ASN A 271 -40.43 0.32 -0.60
N LYS A 272 -41.17 -0.45 0.19
CA LYS A 272 -40.74 -0.97 1.49
C LYS A 272 -39.50 -1.90 1.38
N ALA A 273 -39.30 -2.62 0.28
CA ALA A 273 -38.20 -3.52 0.09
C ALA A 273 -36.91 -2.74 -0.16
N THR A 274 -36.96 -1.67 -0.98
CA THR A 274 -35.83 -0.79 -1.22
C THR A 274 -35.41 -0.04 0.06
N ILE A 275 -36.35 0.47 0.86
CA ILE A 275 -36.06 1.09 2.17
C ILE A 275 -35.29 0.11 3.07
N ARG A 276 -35.79 -1.11 3.23
CA ARG A 276 -35.14 -2.15 4.07
C ARG A 276 -33.73 -2.47 3.58
N PHE A 277 -33.57 -2.60 2.26
CA PHE A 277 -32.27 -2.89 1.67
C PHE A 277 -31.28 -1.73 1.88
N THR A 278 -31.73 -0.49 1.72
CA THR A 278 -30.86 0.68 1.98
C THR A 278 -30.40 0.73 3.44
N ILE A 279 -31.33 0.57 4.40
CA ILE A 279 -30.96 0.55 5.82
C ILE A 279 -29.96 -0.58 6.11
N LEU A 280 -30.13 -1.74 5.47
CA LEU A 280 -29.24 -2.87 5.61
C LEU A 280 -27.83 -2.57 5.12
N ILE A 281 -27.68 -1.92 3.94
CA ILE A 281 -26.39 -1.83 3.24
C ILE A 281 -25.70 -0.47 3.41
N ALA A 282 -26.40 0.61 3.76
CA ALA A 282 -25.83 1.95 3.76
C ALA A 282 -24.62 2.12 4.69
N PRO A 283 -24.61 1.62 5.95
CA PRO A 283 -23.43 1.73 6.80
C PRO A 283 -22.25 0.91 6.27
N ALA A 284 -22.51 -0.26 5.66
CA ALA A 284 -21.49 -1.07 5.00
C ALA A 284 -20.94 -0.37 3.75
N LEU A 285 -21.82 0.27 2.95
CA LEU A 285 -21.40 1.07 1.79
C LEU A 285 -20.49 2.23 2.22
N PHE A 286 -20.79 2.89 3.34
CA PHE A 286 -19.92 3.93 3.87
C PHE A 286 -18.54 3.38 4.28
N ALA A 287 -18.48 2.23 4.93
CA ALA A 287 -17.20 1.57 5.26
C ALA A 287 -16.41 1.21 3.99
N ILE A 288 -17.09 0.72 2.96
CA ILE A 288 -16.50 0.40 1.65
C ILE A 288 -16.04 1.68 0.92
N TRP A 289 -16.82 2.74 0.97
CA TRP A 289 -16.42 4.06 0.47
C TRP A 289 -15.13 4.53 1.15
N LYS A 290 -15.09 4.48 2.48
CA LYS A 290 -13.91 4.89 3.25
C LYS A 290 -12.68 4.05 2.89
N TYR A 291 -12.82 2.74 2.74
CA TYR A 291 -11.74 1.84 2.31
C TYR A 291 -11.22 2.19 0.91
N GLY A 292 -12.11 2.38 -0.06
CA GLY A 292 -11.74 2.67 -1.44
C GLY A 292 -11.13 4.05 -1.61
N MET A 293 -11.68 5.06 -0.91
CA MET A 293 -11.29 6.46 -1.06
C MET A 293 -10.14 6.88 -0.14
N ALA A 294 -9.74 6.08 0.86
CA ALA A 294 -8.61 6.40 1.71
C ALA A 294 -7.28 6.46 0.92
N ARG A 295 -7.10 5.59 -0.07
CA ARG A 295 -5.95 5.60 -0.97
C ARG A 295 -6.28 6.22 -2.33
N GLU A 296 -7.50 5.95 -2.85
CA GLU A 296 -8.06 6.47 -4.11
C GLU A 296 -7.28 6.02 -5.36
N ASP A 297 -6.60 4.90 -5.30
CA ASP A 297 -6.12 4.22 -6.48
C ASP A 297 -7.23 3.33 -7.10
N PHE A 298 -7.06 2.95 -8.37
CA PHE A 298 -8.05 2.11 -9.06
C PHE A 298 -8.28 0.76 -8.37
N GLN A 299 -7.26 0.21 -7.74
CA GLN A 299 -7.33 -1.08 -7.08
C GLN A 299 -8.27 -1.05 -5.87
N HIS A 300 -8.15 -0.03 -5.01
CA HIS A 300 -9.00 0.15 -3.83
C HIS A 300 -10.38 0.67 -4.21
N ALA A 301 -10.46 1.65 -5.12
CA ALA A 301 -11.72 2.21 -5.59
C ALA A 301 -12.61 1.19 -6.31
N SER A 302 -12.03 0.19 -6.98
CA SER A 302 -12.80 -0.87 -7.67
C SER A 302 -13.72 -1.66 -6.73
N VAL A 303 -13.33 -1.83 -5.46
CA VAL A 303 -14.17 -2.50 -4.43
C VAL A 303 -15.48 -1.73 -4.22
N LEU A 304 -15.41 -0.39 -4.21
CA LEU A 304 -16.59 0.47 -4.14
C LEU A 304 -17.46 0.29 -5.38
N PHE A 305 -16.89 0.32 -6.60
CA PHE A 305 -17.66 0.24 -7.84
C PHE A 305 -18.31 -1.11 -8.05
N ILE A 306 -17.67 -2.20 -7.67
CA ILE A 306 -18.28 -3.54 -7.66
C ILE A 306 -19.47 -3.57 -6.66
N THR A 307 -19.33 -2.90 -5.52
CA THR A 307 -20.43 -2.81 -4.53
C THR A 307 -21.57 -1.94 -5.06
N ILE A 308 -21.30 -0.81 -5.70
CA ILE A 308 -22.31 0.03 -6.36
C ILE A 308 -23.05 -0.77 -7.45
N LEU A 309 -22.32 -1.53 -8.25
CA LEU A 309 -22.88 -2.44 -9.25
C LEU A 309 -23.84 -3.45 -8.60
N PHE A 310 -23.39 -4.15 -7.57
CA PHE A 310 -24.22 -5.10 -6.83
C PHE A 310 -25.50 -4.45 -6.30
N ILE A 311 -25.39 -3.29 -5.66
CA ILE A 311 -26.54 -2.55 -5.14
C ILE A 311 -27.49 -2.17 -6.27
N ALA A 312 -27.00 -1.66 -7.40
CA ALA A 312 -27.80 -1.27 -8.54
C ALA A 312 -28.57 -2.47 -9.16
N LEU A 313 -27.90 -3.63 -9.25
CA LEU A 313 -28.56 -4.87 -9.70
C LEU A 313 -29.68 -5.31 -8.74
N ILE A 314 -29.45 -5.22 -7.43
CA ILE A 314 -30.47 -5.57 -6.43
C ILE A 314 -31.63 -4.59 -6.48
N TYR A 315 -31.39 -3.28 -6.58
CA TYR A 315 -32.46 -2.30 -6.73
C TYR A 315 -33.36 -2.60 -7.95
N THR A 316 -32.76 -2.97 -9.08
CA THR A 316 -33.49 -3.38 -10.27
C THR A 316 -34.40 -4.57 -9.98
N LEU A 317 -33.94 -5.55 -9.21
CA LEU A 317 -34.74 -6.72 -8.80
C LEU A 317 -35.85 -6.37 -7.82
N LEU A 318 -35.66 -5.36 -6.98
CA LEU A 318 -36.65 -4.96 -5.97
C LEU A 318 -37.72 -4.01 -6.52
N MET A 319 -37.50 -3.40 -7.69
CA MET A 319 -38.47 -2.53 -8.36
C MET A 319 -39.29 -3.31 -9.38
N ASP A 320 -40.61 -3.32 -9.20
CA ASP A 320 -41.54 -4.16 -10.00
C ASP A 320 -41.89 -3.57 -11.40
N LYS A 321 -41.48 -2.32 -11.73
CA LYS A 321 -41.83 -1.65 -13.01
C LYS A 321 -40.63 -0.86 -13.57
N PHE A 322 -40.41 -1.06 -14.88
CA PHE A 322 -39.42 -0.33 -15.67
C PHE A 322 -39.92 1.06 -16.06
N LYS A 323 -39.21 2.13 -15.71
CA LYS A 323 -39.46 3.54 -16.11
C LYS A 323 -38.16 4.25 -16.43
N LEU A 324 -38.18 5.53 -16.84
CA LEU A 324 -37.04 6.38 -17.21
C LEU A 324 -35.91 6.39 -16.15
N ILE A 325 -36.25 6.28 -14.88
CA ILE A 325 -35.32 6.04 -13.74
C ILE A 325 -34.39 4.85 -13.99
N ASN A 326 -34.84 3.86 -14.75
CA ASN A 326 -34.01 2.70 -15.10
C ASN A 326 -32.91 3.05 -16.09
N GLY A 327 -33.02 4.13 -16.86
CA GLY A 327 -31.94 4.63 -17.70
C GLY A 327 -30.72 5.06 -16.86
N PHE A 328 -30.94 5.83 -15.79
CA PHE A 328 -29.87 6.22 -14.86
C PHE A 328 -29.31 5.02 -14.10
N LEU A 329 -30.19 4.09 -13.69
CA LEU A 329 -29.76 2.85 -13.03
C LEU A 329 -28.96 1.97 -14.00
N THR A 330 -29.38 1.87 -15.24
CA THR A 330 -28.65 1.15 -16.30
C THR A 330 -27.29 1.80 -16.55
N LEU A 331 -27.21 3.14 -16.63
CA LEU A 331 -25.96 3.87 -16.77
C LEU A 331 -25.02 3.57 -15.57
N THR A 332 -25.54 3.63 -14.34
CA THR A 332 -24.80 3.29 -13.12
C THR A 332 -24.26 1.85 -13.21
N ILE A 333 -25.06 0.89 -13.67
CA ILE A 333 -24.67 -0.51 -13.85
C ILE A 333 -23.53 -0.60 -14.88
N VAL A 334 -23.68 0.00 -16.06
CA VAL A 334 -22.68 -0.08 -17.15
C VAL A 334 -21.37 0.56 -16.75
N VAL A 335 -21.40 1.78 -16.17
CA VAL A 335 -20.19 2.48 -15.76
C VAL A 335 -19.51 1.76 -14.59
N SER A 336 -20.27 1.31 -13.59
CA SER A 336 -19.70 0.54 -12.47
C SER A 336 -19.11 -0.78 -12.92
N PHE A 337 -19.72 -1.45 -13.90
CA PHE A 337 -19.17 -2.67 -14.50
C PHE A 337 -17.87 -2.38 -15.24
N TYR A 338 -17.82 -1.35 -16.07
CA TYR A 338 -16.59 -0.93 -16.75
C TYR A 338 -15.46 -0.64 -15.76
N LEU A 339 -15.74 0.14 -14.70
CA LEU A 339 -14.74 0.45 -13.67
C LEU A 339 -14.31 -0.79 -12.88
N SER A 340 -15.21 -1.74 -12.70
CA SER A 340 -14.91 -3.01 -12.03
C SER A 340 -13.97 -3.90 -12.86
N LEU A 341 -14.08 -3.84 -14.21
CA LEU A 341 -13.17 -4.56 -15.10
C LEU A 341 -11.72 -4.06 -15.02
N GLN A 342 -11.49 -2.79 -14.66
CA GLN A 342 -10.15 -2.27 -14.48
C GLN A 342 -9.41 -2.99 -13.34
N LYS A 343 -10.10 -3.47 -12.31
CA LYS A 343 -9.50 -4.29 -11.25
C LYS A 343 -8.96 -5.60 -11.80
N ALA A 344 -9.72 -6.27 -12.65
CA ALA A 344 -9.35 -7.55 -13.26
C ALA A 344 -8.05 -7.46 -14.09
N TYR A 345 -7.73 -6.26 -14.58
CA TYR A 345 -6.54 -6.02 -15.39
C TYR A 345 -5.25 -5.90 -14.54
N TYR A 346 -5.36 -5.38 -13.32
CA TYR A 346 -4.19 -5.02 -12.52
C TYR A 346 -3.83 -6.00 -11.41
N PHE A 347 -4.76 -6.80 -10.89
CA PHE A 347 -4.49 -7.58 -9.68
C PHE A 347 -5.44 -8.79 -9.52
N GLU A 348 -5.17 -9.89 -10.23
CA GLU A 348 -5.95 -11.10 -9.99
C GLU A 348 -5.10 -12.32 -9.62
N PRO A 349 -5.19 -12.79 -8.35
CA PRO A 349 -4.72 -14.11 -7.99
C PRO A 349 -5.57 -15.22 -8.64
N PHE A 350 -6.67 -14.86 -9.30
CA PHE A 350 -7.62 -15.77 -9.93
C PHE A 350 -7.87 -15.38 -11.39
N GLN A 351 -7.66 -16.31 -12.32
CA GLN A 351 -8.01 -16.11 -13.72
C GLN A 351 -9.44 -16.59 -13.97
N ILE A 352 -10.36 -15.65 -14.24
CA ILE A 352 -11.74 -15.94 -14.61
C ILE A 352 -11.88 -15.90 -16.15
N LYS A 353 -11.85 -17.06 -16.79
CA LYS A 353 -11.83 -17.16 -18.26
C LYS A 353 -13.07 -17.82 -18.88
N GLY A 354 -14.14 -18.08 -18.11
CA GLY A 354 -15.32 -18.79 -18.62
C GLY A 354 -15.10 -20.29 -18.93
N ASN A 355 -13.92 -20.82 -18.64
CA ASN A 355 -13.56 -22.23 -18.82
C ASN A 355 -13.33 -22.94 -17.46
N GLY A 356 -13.96 -22.45 -16.39
CA GLY A 356 -13.76 -22.93 -15.03
C GLY A 356 -13.92 -24.43 -14.87
N ILE A 357 -14.94 -25.04 -15.49
CA ILE A 357 -15.16 -26.48 -15.44
C ILE A 357 -13.94 -27.24 -15.99
N GLN A 358 -13.53 -26.90 -17.22
CA GLN A 358 -12.40 -27.57 -17.86
C GLN A 358 -11.13 -27.43 -17.04
N THR A 359 -10.86 -26.22 -16.53
CA THR A 359 -9.69 -25.93 -15.70
C THR A 359 -9.73 -26.68 -14.40
N LEU A 360 -10.87 -26.75 -13.72
CA LEU A 360 -11.03 -27.47 -12.45
C LEU A 360 -10.75 -28.97 -12.66
N PHE A 361 -11.39 -29.60 -13.66
CA PHE A 361 -11.20 -31.02 -13.93
C PHE A 361 -9.78 -31.36 -14.35
N SER A 362 -9.18 -30.59 -15.26
CA SER A 362 -7.82 -30.84 -15.74
C SER A 362 -6.79 -30.76 -14.61
N LYS A 363 -6.94 -29.78 -13.71
CA LYS A 363 -6.03 -29.62 -12.57
C LYS A 363 -6.33 -30.57 -11.44
N ALA A 364 -7.58 -30.96 -11.21
CA ALA A 364 -7.94 -31.97 -10.22
C ALA A 364 -7.45 -33.37 -10.62
N ILE A 365 -7.61 -33.76 -11.86
CA ILE A 365 -7.13 -35.07 -12.37
C ILE A 365 -5.60 -35.14 -12.36
N ASN A 366 -4.92 -34.07 -12.73
CA ASN A 366 -3.45 -33.97 -12.79
C ASN A 366 -2.89 -33.12 -11.64
N TYR A 367 -3.39 -33.27 -10.43
CA TYR A 367 -3.05 -32.38 -9.32
C TYR A 367 -1.57 -32.34 -9.02
N GLN A 368 -0.88 -33.49 -9.02
CA GLN A 368 0.57 -33.53 -8.75
C GLN A 368 1.34 -32.71 -9.79
N TYR A 369 1.05 -32.91 -11.07
CA TYR A 369 1.68 -32.14 -12.15
C TYR A 369 1.39 -30.64 -12.02
N PHE A 370 0.16 -30.27 -11.66
CA PHE A 370 -0.21 -28.87 -11.39
C PHE A 370 0.59 -28.31 -10.22
N ALA A 371 0.67 -29.03 -9.09
CA ALA A 371 1.41 -28.61 -7.91
C ALA A 371 2.92 -28.42 -8.20
N ASP A 372 3.52 -29.36 -8.90
CA ASP A 372 4.93 -29.32 -9.30
C ASP A 372 5.20 -28.13 -10.26
N THR A 373 4.30 -27.88 -11.20
CA THR A 373 4.37 -26.72 -12.12
C THR A 373 4.30 -25.40 -11.35
N CYS A 374 3.40 -25.28 -10.36
CA CYS A 374 3.30 -24.10 -9.49
C CYS A 374 4.58 -23.91 -8.67
N LYS A 375 5.12 -24.99 -8.09
CA LYS A 375 6.38 -24.97 -7.33
C LYS A 375 7.55 -24.50 -8.20
N LEU A 376 7.70 -25.05 -9.40
CA LEU A 376 8.74 -24.64 -10.35
C LEU A 376 8.59 -23.17 -10.77
N SER A 377 7.37 -22.75 -11.08
CA SER A 377 7.08 -21.36 -11.48
C SER A 377 7.38 -20.38 -10.33
N THR A 378 6.96 -20.69 -9.12
CA THR A 378 7.30 -19.92 -7.91
C THR A 378 8.80 -19.88 -7.69
N GLY A 379 9.49 -21.04 -7.76
CA GLY A 379 10.94 -21.10 -7.60
C GLY A 379 11.69 -20.20 -8.57
N LYS A 380 11.25 -20.12 -9.83
CA LYS A 380 11.80 -19.18 -10.82
C LYS A 380 11.52 -17.73 -10.43
N SER A 381 10.30 -17.42 -10.00
CA SER A 381 9.89 -16.05 -9.66
C SER A 381 10.60 -15.48 -8.43
N ILE A 382 11.03 -16.33 -7.47
CA ILE A 382 11.74 -15.92 -6.25
C ILE A 382 13.24 -16.24 -6.31
N SER A 383 13.75 -16.74 -7.45
CA SER A 383 15.15 -17.16 -7.58
C SER A 383 16.17 -16.06 -7.30
N ARG A 384 15.82 -14.81 -7.61
CA ARG A 384 16.66 -13.64 -7.33
C ARG A 384 16.89 -13.39 -5.83
N ASN A 385 16.01 -13.92 -4.96
CA ASN A 385 16.11 -13.81 -3.50
C ASN A 385 16.90 -14.99 -2.89
N LYS A 386 17.67 -15.71 -3.70
CA LYS A 386 18.64 -16.70 -3.20
C LYS A 386 19.77 -15.99 -2.48
N ILE A 387 20.10 -16.52 -1.30
CA ILE A 387 21.23 -16.07 -0.48
C ILE A 387 22.44 -16.94 -0.80
N GLU A 388 23.62 -16.34 -0.77
CA GLU A 388 24.90 -17.00 -1.03
C GLU A 388 25.15 -18.12 -0.01
N GLU A 389 25.77 -19.22 -0.48
CA GLU A 389 25.94 -20.45 0.32
C GLU A 389 26.74 -20.22 1.61
N HIS A 390 27.74 -19.35 1.57
CA HIS A 390 28.53 -19.04 2.77
C HIS A 390 27.71 -18.35 3.86
N ILE A 391 26.75 -17.49 3.48
CA ILE A 391 25.82 -16.84 4.40
C ILE A 391 24.80 -17.87 4.95
N LEU A 392 24.30 -18.76 4.07
CA LEU A 392 23.42 -19.84 4.52
C LEU A 392 24.10 -20.77 5.51
N LYS A 393 25.41 -21.07 5.32
CA LYS A 393 26.22 -21.82 6.27
C LYS A 393 26.40 -21.08 7.59
N LEU A 394 26.56 -19.74 7.56
CA LEU A 394 26.66 -18.89 8.75
C LEU A 394 25.36 -18.93 9.57
N ILE A 395 24.20 -18.86 8.89
CA ILE A 395 22.87 -18.90 9.51
C ILE A 395 22.57 -20.29 10.05
N GLY A 396 22.90 -21.35 9.32
CA GLY A 396 22.58 -22.73 9.68
C GLY A 396 21.09 -22.94 9.92
N ASN A 397 20.73 -23.56 11.05
CA ASN A 397 19.35 -23.80 11.47
C ASN A 397 18.81 -22.74 12.44
N GLN A 398 19.52 -21.64 12.63
CA GLN A 398 19.11 -20.56 13.53
C GLN A 398 17.86 -19.86 13.02
N THR A 399 17.16 -19.19 13.94
CA THR A 399 15.97 -18.43 13.61
C THR A 399 16.30 -17.16 12.85
N VAL A 400 15.44 -16.82 11.89
CA VAL A 400 15.63 -15.67 10.98
C VAL A 400 14.35 -14.88 10.83
N ASP A 401 14.43 -13.55 10.81
CA ASP A 401 13.37 -12.69 10.27
C ASP A 401 13.88 -11.87 9.10
N ILE A 402 12.96 -11.36 8.29
CA ILE A 402 13.23 -10.51 7.13
C ILE A 402 12.79 -9.07 7.39
N TYR A 403 13.66 -8.12 7.12
CA TYR A 403 13.36 -6.69 7.18
C TYR A 403 13.59 -6.06 5.79
N PRO A 404 12.74 -5.19 5.28
CA PRO A 404 11.51 -4.71 5.93
C PRO A 404 10.24 -5.54 5.67
N TRP A 405 10.15 -6.39 4.58
CA TRP A 405 8.86 -7.06 4.21
C TRP A 405 8.93 -8.26 3.26
N ASP A 406 10.00 -8.52 2.50
CA ASP A 406 9.97 -9.54 1.43
C ASP A 406 10.22 -10.97 1.95
N TYR A 407 9.17 -11.61 2.44
CA TYR A 407 9.22 -12.98 2.98
C TYR A 407 9.54 -14.06 1.95
N SER A 408 9.64 -13.71 0.65
CA SER A 408 10.10 -14.67 -0.35
C SER A 408 11.55 -15.14 -0.12
N TYR A 409 12.37 -14.37 0.62
CA TYR A 409 13.70 -14.83 1.08
C TYR A 409 13.61 -16.07 1.97
N ILE A 410 12.62 -16.13 2.87
CA ILE A 410 12.39 -17.31 3.72
C ILE A 410 12.06 -18.51 2.85
N ALA A 411 11.09 -18.36 1.94
CA ALA A 411 10.63 -19.41 1.05
C ALA A 411 11.73 -19.88 0.07
N ALA A 412 12.49 -18.92 -0.51
CA ALA A 412 13.55 -19.21 -1.47
C ALA A 412 14.70 -20.03 -0.87
N ASN A 413 15.02 -19.81 0.41
CA ASN A 413 16.19 -20.38 1.07
C ASN A 413 15.84 -21.39 2.18
N ASN A 414 14.57 -21.69 2.38
CA ASN A 414 14.08 -22.64 3.37
C ASN A 414 14.54 -22.30 4.80
N LEU A 415 14.49 -20.99 5.17
CA LEU A 415 14.99 -20.50 6.45
C LEU A 415 13.99 -20.79 7.57
N ASN A 416 14.51 -20.90 8.81
CA ASN A 416 13.70 -21.10 10.01
C ASN A 416 13.14 -19.74 10.46
N TRP A 417 11.92 -19.44 10.02
CA TRP A 417 11.30 -18.14 10.23
C TRP A 417 10.80 -17.93 11.67
N GLN A 418 11.28 -16.87 12.29
CA GLN A 418 10.83 -16.36 13.60
C GLN A 418 10.30 -14.93 13.41
N PRO A 419 8.99 -14.74 13.13
CA PRO A 419 8.45 -13.44 12.75
C PRO A 419 8.39 -12.45 13.91
N ARG A 420 8.62 -11.16 13.60
CA ARG A 420 8.19 -10.05 14.44
C ARG A 420 6.67 -9.84 14.36
N PRO A 421 6.05 -9.18 15.36
CA PRO A 421 4.60 -8.98 15.39
C PRO A 421 4.03 -8.28 14.16
N VAL A 422 4.56 -7.13 13.74
CA VAL A 422 4.12 -6.45 12.52
C VAL A 422 5.12 -6.74 11.41
N ILE A 423 4.76 -7.69 10.55
CA ILE A 423 5.66 -8.28 9.57
C ILE A 423 6.03 -7.37 8.39
N GLN A 424 5.32 -6.29 8.18
CA GLN A 424 5.63 -5.27 7.15
C GLN A 424 5.88 -3.94 7.84
N SER A 425 7.10 -3.42 7.80
CA SER A 425 7.52 -2.22 8.54
C SER A 425 6.62 -1.02 8.27
N TYR A 426 6.21 -0.79 7.03
CA TYR A 426 5.32 0.30 6.66
C TYR A 426 3.91 0.20 7.29
N ALA A 427 3.53 -0.97 7.81
CA ALA A 427 2.26 -1.18 8.51
C ALA A 427 2.33 -0.84 10.01
N SER A 428 3.51 -0.56 10.55
CA SER A 428 3.74 -0.15 11.94
C SER A 428 3.48 1.35 12.14
N TYR A 429 2.37 1.87 11.64
CA TYR A 429 2.08 3.31 11.61
C TYR A 429 1.39 3.85 12.88
N THR A 430 1.35 3.10 13.96
CA THR A 430 0.93 3.58 15.29
C THR A 430 2.00 3.23 16.33
N GLN A 431 2.03 3.99 17.42
CA GLN A 431 2.93 3.72 18.53
C GLN A 431 2.84 2.27 19.03
N TYR A 432 1.61 1.78 19.20
CA TYR A 432 1.38 0.42 19.69
C TYR A 432 2.03 -0.64 18.77
N LEU A 433 1.88 -0.48 17.45
CA LEU A 433 2.41 -1.43 16.47
C LEU A 433 3.94 -1.39 16.40
N ASP A 434 4.54 -0.21 16.45
CA ASP A 434 6.00 -0.02 16.49
C ASP A 434 6.60 -0.57 17.78
N GLN A 435 5.99 -0.28 18.94
CA GLN A 435 6.41 -0.82 20.22
C GLN A 435 6.33 -2.36 20.29
N LEU A 436 5.34 -2.99 19.65
CA LEU A 436 5.29 -4.45 19.58
C LEU A 436 6.54 -5.02 18.88
N ASN A 437 6.98 -4.40 17.79
CA ASN A 437 8.18 -4.83 17.09
C ASN A 437 9.45 -4.51 17.90
N ALA A 438 9.51 -3.33 18.52
CA ALA A 438 10.62 -2.97 19.41
C ALA A 438 10.80 -3.98 20.55
N MET A 439 9.75 -4.25 21.31
CA MET A 439 9.74 -5.23 22.39
C MET A 439 10.10 -6.65 21.92
N HIS A 440 9.69 -7.02 20.69
CA HIS A 440 10.07 -8.32 20.14
C HIS A 440 11.57 -8.42 19.91
N PHE A 441 12.19 -7.40 19.29
CA PHE A 441 13.65 -7.39 19.05
C PHE A 441 14.48 -7.34 20.33
N GLU A 442 13.91 -6.84 21.44
CA GLU A 442 14.52 -6.84 22.77
C GLU A 442 14.34 -8.16 23.54
N SER A 443 13.40 -8.99 23.12
CA SER A 443 13.01 -10.20 23.83
C SER A 443 13.96 -11.38 23.56
N GLU A 444 13.85 -12.41 24.41
CA GLU A 444 14.51 -13.70 24.17
C GLU A 444 14.00 -14.40 22.91
N LYS A 445 12.77 -14.07 22.48
CA LYS A 445 12.13 -14.59 21.26
C LYS A 445 12.54 -13.86 20.00
N ALA A 446 13.42 -12.86 20.08
CA ALA A 446 13.95 -12.21 18.90
C ALA A 446 14.70 -13.20 18.02
N PRO A 447 14.62 -13.10 16.67
CA PRO A 447 15.34 -14.00 15.78
C PRO A 447 16.84 -13.87 15.98
N GLU A 448 17.57 -14.97 15.83
CA GLU A 448 19.04 -14.96 15.93
C GLU A 448 19.70 -14.18 14.80
N PHE A 449 19.08 -14.21 13.61
CA PHE A 449 19.52 -13.44 12.47
C PHE A 449 18.38 -12.56 11.91
N LEU A 450 18.76 -11.36 11.48
CA LEU A 450 17.88 -10.45 10.75
C LEU A 450 18.50 -10.21 9.35
N ILE A 451 17.74 -10.52 8.32
CA ILE A 451 18.13 -10.25 6.94
C ILE A 451 17.44 -8.96 6.51
N TRP A 452 18.23 -7.93 6.24
CA TRP A 452 17.75 -6.64 5.79
C TRP A 452 17.94 -6.52 4.29
N GLU A 453 16.82 -6.55 3.58
CA GLU A 453 16.79 -6.38 2.14
C GLU A 453 17.06 -4.91 1.77
N LEU A 454 17.98 -4.69 0.85
CA LEU A 454 18.28 -3.40 0.25
C LEU A 454 17.73 -3.38 -1.18
N ARG A 455 16.55 -2.79 -1.36
CA ARG A 455 15.89 -2.75 -2.67
C ARG A 455 15.50 -1.34 -3.05
N LYS A 456 15.89 -0.93 -4.27
CA LYS A 456 15.32 0.28 -4.87
C LYS A 456 13.85 0.01 -5.23
N ILE A 457 12.97 0.86 -4.73
CA ILE A 457 11.54 0.80 -5.06
C ILE A 457 11.33 1.50 -6.42
N THR A 458 10.39 1.00 -7.23
CA THR A 458 10.16 1.45 -8.62
C THR A 458 9.78 2.93 -8.77
N HIS A 459 9.43 3.61 -7.69
CA HIS A 459 9.13 5.04 -7.65
C HIS A 459 10.10 5.81 -6.75
N ASP A 460 11.35 5.36 -6.74
CA ASP A 460 12.45 5.97 -6.04
C ASP A 460 12.67 7.41 -6.52
N ILE A 461 12.47 8.36 -5.62
CA ILE A 461 12.63 9.78 -5.87
C ILE A 461 14.11 10.19 -5.79
N HIS A 462 14.88 9.55 -4.89
CA HIS A 462 16.24 9.95 -4.58
C HIS A 462 17.31 8.89 -4.92
N GLY A 463 16.94 7.72 -5.38
CA GLY A 463 17.87 6.65 -5.77
C GLY A 463 18.42 5.83 -4.60
N GLY A 464 17.80 5.90 -3.42
CA GLY A 464 18.28 5.23 -2.21
C GLY A 464 17.67 3.84 -2.01
N THR A 465 18.43 2.90 -1.45
CA THR A 465 17.94 1.57 -1.05
C THR A 465 17.25 1.58 0.33
N LEU A 466 17.30 2.71 1.04
CA LEU A 466 16.53 2.94 2.27
C LEU A 466 15.24 3.75 2.02
N GLU A 467 14.76 3.80 0.80
CA GLU A 467 13.39 4.27 0.56
C GLU A 467 12.36 3.16 0.89
N SER A 468 11.24 3.58 1.45
CA SER A 468 10.07 2.75 1.73
C SER A 468 8.92 3.12 0.79
N ILE A 469 7.78 2.44 0.95
CA ILE A 469 6.60 2.64 0.09
C ILE A 469 6.14 4.11 0.08
N ASP A 470 5.57 4.53 -1.04
CA ASP A 470 4.94 5.84 -1.20
C ASP A 470 5.88 7.02 -0.88
N GLY A 471 7.18 6.90 -1.17
CA GLY A 471 8.20 7.93 -0.95
C GLY A 471 8.54 8.19 0.51
N ARG A 472 8.42 7.18 1.38
CA ARG A 472 8.84 7.29 2.77
C ARG A 472 10.32 6.93 2.92
N TYR A 473 10.91 7.37 4.01
CA TYR A 473 12.24 6.95 4.43
C TYR A 473 12.13 5.76 5.40
N LEU A 474 12.78 4.65 5.08
CA LEU A 474 12.62 3.39 5.81
C LEU A 474 12.96 3.50 7.31
N LEU A 475 13.97 4.33 7.66
CA LEU A 475 14.35 4.55 9.05
C LEU A 475 13.29 5.34 9.85
N ASN A 476 12.25 5.87 9.18
CA ASN A 476 11.12 6.56 9.80
C ASN A 476 9.84 5.70 9.88
N ASP A 477 9.84 4.49 9.31
CA ASP A 477 8.64 3.64 9.33
C ASP A 477 8.36 3.03 10.72
N GLU A 478 9.43 2.66 11.45
CA GLU A 478 9.36 2.01 12.77
C GLU A 478 10.42 2.61 13.71
N PRO A 479 10.26 3.87 14.15
CA PRO A 479 11.32 4.60 14.87
C PRO A 479 11.76 3.96 16.19
N GLU A 480 10.89 3.26 16.93
CA GLU A 480 11.23 2.56 18.16
C GLU A 480 11.85 1.18 17.86
N ALA A 481 11.28 0.43 16.94
CA ALA A 481 11.82 -0.86 16.51
C ALA A 481 13.23 -0.71 15.92
N LEU A 482 13.50 0.38 15.19
CA LEU A 482 14.83 0.67 14.66
C LEU A 482 15.87 0.82 15.78
N ILE A 483 15.55 1.55 16.88
CA ILE A 483 16.46 1.68 18.02
C ILE A 483 16.75 0.30 18.64
N SER A 484 15.70 -0.52 18.79
CA SER A 484 15.86 -1.87 19.32
C SER A 484 16.71 -2.75 18.40
N ILE A 485 16.59 -2.62 17.07
CA ILE A 485 17.45 -3.32 16.11
C ILE A 485 18.91 -2.85 16.25
N LEU A 486 19.17 -1.52 16.28
CA LEU A 486 20.52 -0.98 16.48
C LEU A 486 21.17 -1.48 17.76
N SER A 487 20.39 -1.55 18.85
CA SER A 487 20.86 -2.00 20.17
C SER A 487 21.20 -3.49 20.19
N ASN A 488 20.35 -4.33 19.57
CA ASN A 488 20.38 -5.77 19.77
C ASN A 488 21.08 -6.56 18.64
N TYR A 489 21.39 -5.93 17.50
CA TYR A 489 21.98 -6.63 16.35
C TYR A 489 23.29 -5.99 15.89
N SER A 490 24.14 -6.79 15.27
CA SER A 490 25.37 -6.36 14.60
C SER A 490 25.50 -6.98 13.22
N LEU A 491 26.01 -6.20 12.27
CA LEU A 491 26.26 -6.68 10.91
C LEU A 491 27.35 -7.75 10.92
N VAL A 492 27.07 -8.90 10.30
CA VAL A 492 28.01 -10.03 10.21
C VAL A 492 28.35 -10.43 8.77
N ALA A 493 27.49 -10.11 7.81
CA ALA A 493 27.74 -10.36 6.39
C ALA A 493 26.98 -9.39 5.50
N ILE A 494 27.49 -9.15 4.30
CA ILE A 494 26.85 -8.37 3.25
C ILE A 494 26.89 -9.20 1.98
N GLN A 495 25.74 -9.48 1.39
CA GLN A 495 25.64 -9.98 0.02
C GLN A 495 25.58 -8.79 -0.92
N LYS A 496 26.55 -8.68 -1.83
CA LYS A 496 26.56 -7.64 -2.88
C LYS A 496 25.84 -8.14 -4.13
N GLY A 497 25.53 -7.27 -5.06
CA GLY A 497 24.93 -7.61 -6.36
C GLY A 497 23.66 -6.83 -6.65
N THR A 498 22.86 -7.33 -7.61
CA THR A 498 21.64 -6.66 -8.06
C THR A 498 20.58 -6.51 -6.95
N PHE A 499 20.59 -7.42 -5.98
CA PHE A 499 19.70 -7.40 -4.81
C PHE A 499 20.54 -7.61 -3.55
N PRO A 500 21.21 -6.53 -3.08
CA PRO A 500 22.06 -6.64 -1.92
C PRO A 500 21.23 -6.86 -0.65
N VAL A 501 21.79 -7.58 0.31
CA VAL A 501 21.22 -7.77 1.62
C VAL A 501 22.27 -7.59 2.69
N LEU A 502 21.87 -7.01 3.82
CA LEU A 502 22.65 -6.95 5.04
C LEU A 502 22.19 -8.10 5.95
N VAL A 503 23.13 -8.82 6.52
CA VAL A 503 22.84 -9.92 7.44
C VAL A 503 23.33 -9.53 8.82
N PHE A 504 22.39 -9.40 9.74
CA PHE A 504 22.67 -9.05 11.13
C PHE A 504 22.51 -10.26 12.02
N LYS A 505 23.35 -10.34 13.04
CA LYS A 505 23.29 -11.36 14.10
C LYS A 505 22.93 -10.70 15.43
N LYS A 506 22.09 -11.34 16.22
CA LYS A 506 21.75 -10.91 17.58
C LYS A 506 23.01 -10.83 18.44
N ARG A 507 23.18 -9.71 19.17
CA ARG A 507 24.31 -9.49 20.07
C ARG A 507 24.16 -10.34 21.32
N ALA A 508 25.25 -10.84 21.86
CA ALA A 508 25.26 -11.52 23.16
C ALA A 508 24.90 -10.54 24.31
N GLN A 509 25.32 -9.29 24.17
CA GLN A 509 24.97 -8.19 25.10
C GLN A 509 24.43 -7.03 24.27
N PRO A 510 23.18 -6.56 24.52
CA PRO A 510 22.63 -5.39 23.87
C PRO A 510 23.44 -4.13 24.20
N LEU A 511 23.55 -3.22 23.23
CA LEU A 511 24.09 -1.89 23.49
C LEU A 511 23.07 -1.08 24.31
N LYS A 512 23.57 -0.35 25.33
CA LYS A 512 22.72 0.54 26.12
C LYS A 512 22.58 1.87 25.42
N SER A 513 21.37 2.19 25.00
CA SER A 513 21.04 3.49 24.40
C SER A 513 20.54 4.49 25.45
N LYS A 514 20.89 5.76 25.27
CA LYS A 514 20.36 6.88 26.02
C LYS A 514 19.79 7.90 25.06
N ASN A 515 18.52 8.21 25.20
CA ASN A 515 17.85 9.24 24.45
C ASN A 515 17.79 10.53 25.29
N GLN A 516 18.31 11.64 24.78
CA GLN A 516 18.37 12.92 25.50
C GLN A 516 17.71 14.01 24.66
N VAL A 517 16.81 14.77 25.28
CA VAL A 517 16.22 15.95 24.62
C VAL A 517 17.28 17.05 24.52
N VAL A 518 17.57 17.47 23.29
CA VAL A 518 18.55 18.53 23.00
C VAL A 518 17.88 19.89 22.95
N ASN A 519 16.73 19.98 22.24
CA ASN A 519 16.03 21.25 22.04
C ASN A 519 14.54 21.02 21.79
N ARG A 520 13.74 22.07 21.94
CA ARG A 520 12.32 22.09 21.54
C ARG A 520 12.04 23.37 20.76
N SER A 521 11.32 23.24 19.65
CA SER A 521 10.95 24.38 18.80
C SER A 521 9.50 24.27 18.36
N LYS A 522 8.90 25.40 18.01
CA LYS A 522 7.58 25.46 17.34
C LYS A 522 7.75 26.15 16.03
N VAL A 523 7.16 25.62 14.99
CA VAL A 523 7.30 26.10 13.63
C VAL A 523 5.95 26.10 12.93
N THR A 524 5.87 26.81 11.81
CA THR A 524 4.70 26.81 10.93
C THR A 524 5.00 25.99 9.68
N TRP A 525 3.97 25.63 8.95
CA TRP A 525 4.09 24.95 7.66
C TRP A 525 4.92 25.79 6.66
N ASN A 526 5.64 25.12 5.79
CA ASN A 526 6.47 25.70 4.73
C ASN A 526 7.61 26.62 5.23
N THR A 527 8.05 26.47 6.48
CA THR A 527 9.13 27.26 7.07
C THR A 527 10.33 26.36 7.37
N TRP A 528 11.51 26.80 6.94
CA TRP A 528 12.76 26.12 7.26
C TRP A 528 13.14 26.34 8.72
N VAL A 529 13.59 25.28 9.37
CA VAL A 529 14.04 25.24 10.78
C VAL A 529 15.45 24.71 10.80
N ASP A 530 16.32 25.42 11.53
CA ASP A 530 17.70 24.98 11.72
C ASP A 530 17.73 23.69 12.55
N VAL A 531 18.54 22.75 12.11
CA VAL A 531 18.82 21.52 12.84
C VAL A 531 19.84 21.85 13.93
N PRO A 532 19.64 21.47 15.20
CA PRO A 532 20.62 21.70 16.25
C PRO A 532 21.98 21.08 15.91
N GLU A 533 23.05 21.79 16.20
CA GLU A 533 24.40 21.20 16.10
C GLU A 533 24.50 19.95 16.96
N ASN A 534 24.94 18.88 16.38
CA ASN A 534 25.10 17.60 17.04
C ASN A 534 26.48 17.02 16.69
N GLN A 535 27.38 17.05 17.65
CA GLN A 535 28.82 16.77 17.36
C GLN A 535 29.17 15.28 17.29
N SER A 536 28.28 14.33 17.59
CA SER A 536 28.68 12.90 17.62
C SER A 536 27.57 11.87 17.83
N GLU A 537 26.28 12.23 17.66
CA GLU A 537 25.18 11.36 18.04
C GLU A 537 24.12 11.26 16.93
N ILE A 538 23.30 10.22 16.98
CA ILE A 538 22.17 10.11 16.08
C ILE A 538 21.11 11.14 16.49
N LEU A 539 20.83 12.10 15.63
CA LEU A 539 19.84 13.14 15.87
C LEU A 539 18.49 12.71 15.30
N ARG A 540 17.47 12.77 16.13
CA ARG A 540 16.08 12.48 15.78
C ARG A 540 15.17 13.65 16.14
N ALA A 541 14.09 13.82 15.38
CA ALA A 541 13.09 14.86 15.60
C ALA A 541 11.72 14.25 15.87
N GLY A 542 11.23 14.32 17.11
CA GLY A 542 9.83 14.00 17.45
C GLY A 542 8.91 15.13 17.02
N ILE A 543 7.96 14.84 16.13
CA ILE A 543 7.11 15.85 15.48
C ILE A 543 5.67 15.69 15.94
N ASP A 544 5.12 16.65 16.67
CA ASP A 544 3.70 16.71 17.02
C ASP A 544 2.97 17.67 16.05
N MET A 545 2.13 17.10 15.20
CA MET A 545 1.27 17.81 14.25
C MET A 545 -0.13 17.24 14.31
N LYS A 546 -1.14 18.12 14.25
CA LYS A 546 -2.54 17.74 14.46
C LYS A 546 -3.43 18.23 13.33
N ARG A 547 -4.46 17.44 13.03
CA ARG A 547 -5.57 17.84 12.19
C ARG A 547 -6.48 18.79 12.97
N ASN A 548 -6.85 19.91 12.38
CA ASN A 548 -7.89 20.78 12.92
C ASN A 548 -9.30 20.15 12.75
N VAL A 549 -10.34 20.87 13.11
CA VAL A 549 -11.74 20.37 13.02
C VAL A 549 -12.10 19.99 11.59
N LEU A 550 -11.74 20.82 10.59
CA LEU A 550 -12.04 20.55 9.18
C LEU A 550 -11.27 19.32 8.68
N GLY A 551 -10.00 19.18 9.07
CA GLY A 551 -9.18 18.01 8.74
C GLY A 551 -9.74 16.72 9.35
N LYS A 552 -10.24 16.76 10.59
CA LYS A 552 -10.92 15.61 11.21
C LYS A 552 -12.20 15.23 10.46
N LEU A 553 -12.99 16.22 10.05
CA LEU A 553 -14.22 16.00 9.28
C LEU A 553 -13.89 15.43 7.89
N LYS A 554 -12.92 16.01 7.18
CA LYS A 554 -12.43 15.49 5.89
C LYS A 554 -11.94 14.05 6.04
N SER A 555 -11.09 13.78 7.03
CA SER A 555 -10.57 12.45 7.32
C SER A 555 -11.67 11.43 7.62
N PHE A 556 -12.76 11.81 8.25
CA PHE A 556 -13.88 10.90 8.50
C PHE A 556 -14.59 10.48 7.20
N PHE A 557 -14.84 11.42 6.30
CA PHE A 557 -15.58 11.14 5.06
C PHE A 557 -14.70 10.74 3.86
N TYR A 558 -13.43 11.12 3.85
CA TYR A 558 -12.54 10.96 2.71
C TYR A 558 -11.15 10.55 3.17
N LYS A 559 -10.06 10.98 2.51
CA LYS A 559 -8.68 10.69 2.87
C LYS A 559 -8.01 11.81 3.68
N ASP A 560 -6.98 11.44 4.40
CA ASP A 560 -6.12 12.38 5.12
C ASP A 560 -5.18 13.15 4.17
N GLU A 561 -4.59 14.23 4.70
CA GLU A 561 -3.51 14.94 4.03
C GLU A 561 -2.24 14.10 4.03
N ALA A 562 -1.52 14.10 2.91
CA ALA A 562 -0.16 13.61 2.90
C ALA A 562 0.79 14.68 3.45
N VAL A 563 1.69 14.26 4.32
CA VAL A 563 2.68 15.13 4.95
C VAL A 563 4.07 14.74 4.50
N PHE A 564 4.91 15.74 4.26
CA PHE A 564 6.28 15.58 3.77
C PHE A 564 7.25 16.34 4.65
N VAL A 565 8.42 15.75 4.87
CA VAL A 565 9.59 16.41 5.43
C VAL A 565 10.61 16.68 4.31
N TYR A 566 11.17 17.87 4.31
CA TYR A 566 12.25 18.28 3.44
C TYR A 566 13.50 18.45 4.28
N TYR A 567 14.57 17.77 3.90
CA TYR A 567 15.89 17.84 4.51
C TYR A 567 16.79 18.68 3.59
N LEU A 568 17.25 19.84 4.06
CA LEU A 568 18.29 20.62 3.39
C LEU A 568 19.65 20.13 3.90
N LEU A 569 20.46 19.62 3.01
CA LEU A 569 21.80 19.14 3.33
C LEU A 569 22.81 20.30 3.32
N GLN A 570 23.92 20.14 4.03
CA GLN A 570 25.01 21.12 4.11
C GLN A 570 25.53 21.53 2.73
N ASN A 571 25.49 20.62 1.78
CA ASN A 571 25.89 20.86 0.40
C ASN A 571 24.82 21.59 -0.46
N GLY A 572 23.66 21.91 0.12
CA GLY A 572 22.54 22.58 -0.55
C GLY A 572 21.55 21.66 -1.25
N ASP A 573 21.79 20.33 -1.26
CA ASP A 573 20.82 19.39 -1.79
C ASP A 573 19.60 19.28 -0.89
N ILE A 574 18.47 18.88 -1.46
CA ILE A 574 17.23 18.64 -0.71
C ILE A 574 16.82 17.17 -0.91
N ARG A 575 16.49 16.52 0.21
CA ARG A 575 15.84 15.21 0.22
C ARG A 575 14.43 15.37 0.76
N THR A 576 13.46 14.77 0.09
CA THR A 576 12.05 14.88 0.46
C THR A 576 11.49 13.49 0.72
N TYR A 577 10.86 13.32 1.87
CA TYR A 577 10.21 12.06 2.21
C TYR A 577 8.80 12.30 2.74
N ARG A 578 7.88 11.43 2.36
CA ARG A 578 6.58 11.36 2.99
C ARG A 578 6.72 10.81 4.40
N ILE A 579 5.97 11.39 5.34
CA ILE A 579 5.94 10.94 6.73
C ILE A 579 4.52 10.57 7.15
N VAL A 580 4.42 9.63 8.10
CA VAL A 580 3.18 9.32 8.79
C VAL A 580 3.16 10.09 10.10
N PRO A 581 2.20 11.03 10.33
CA PRO A 581 2.24 11.94 11.48
C PRO A 581 2.38 11.25 12.83
N LYS A 582 1.75 10.09 13.02
CA LYS A 582 1.86 9.34 14.28
C LYS A 582 3.26 8.76 14.51
N ASN A 583 3.91 8.23 13.49
CA ASN A 583 5.28 7.73 13.61
C ASN A 583 6.26 8.87 13.83
N ALA A 584 6.05 10.00 13.14
CA ALA A 584 6.87 11.18 13.27
C ALA A 584 6.93 11.71 14.72
N ALA A 585 5.90 11.47 15.53
CA ALA A 585 5.88 11.86 16.95
C ALA A 585 6.93 11.12 17.79
N TYR A 586 7.38 9.94 17.37
CA TYR A 586 8.36 9.10 18.09
C TYR A 586 9.79 9.31 17.62
N GLY A 587 10.02 10.15 16.63
CA GLY A 587 11.34 10.62 16.22
C GLY A 587 11.68 10.23 14.79
N LEU A 588 11.58 11.21 13.90
CA LEU A 588 12.14 11.08 12.57
C LEU A 588 13.66 11.04 12.66
N TRP A 589 14.27 10.17 11.87
CA TRP A 589 15.71 10.14 11.68
C TRP A 589 16.17 11.39 10.92
N VAL A 590 17.15 12.12 11.42
CA VAL A 590 17.64 13.36 10.82
C VAL A 590 19.12 13.23 10.44
N ASN A 591 20.01 13.02 11.40
CA ASN A 591 21.44 12.87 11.17
C ASN A 591 22.01 11.64 11.87
N PRO A 592 22.97 10.96 11.23
CA PRO A 592 23.42 11.12 9.86
C PRO A 592 22.39 10.57 8.87
N LEU A 593 22.19 11.24 7.74
CA LEU A 593 21.30 10.75 6.68
C LEU A 593 22.00 9.69 5.84
N ILE A 594 21.35 8.54 5.64
CA ILE A 594 21.89 7.40 4.89
C ILE A 594 20.93 7.09 3.76
N MET A 595 21.46 6.98 2.54
CA MET A 595 20.65 6.65 1.36
C MET A 595 20.87 5.20 0.92
N ASN A 596 22.14 4.81 0.83
CA ASN A 596 22.57 3.52 0.31
C ASN A 596 23.63 2.94 1.27
N PRO A 597 23.23 2.13 2.26
CA PRO A 597 24.19 1.53 3.20
C PRO A 597 25.28 0.70 2.49
N GLU A 598 24.95 0.09 1.34
CA GLU A 598 25.86 -0.70 0.53
C GLU A 598 27.01 0.12 -0.07
N ASP A 599 26.86 1.43 -0.21
CA ASP A 599 27.90 2.34 -0.72
C ASP A 599 28.89 2.73 0.37
N ASN A 600 28.65 2.30 1.62
CA ASN A 600 29.46 2.62 2.80
C ASN A 600 29.61 4.13 3.06
N LYS A 601 28.57 4.93 2.77
CA LYS A 601 28.60 6.40 2.88
C LYS A 601 27.35 6.95 3.56
N THR A 602 27.55 8.03 4.31
CA THR A 602 26.47 8.93 4.73
C THR A 602 26.31 10.07 3.73
N GLU A 603 25.11 10.65 3.66
CA GLU A 603 24.92 11.93 3.00
C GLU A 603 25.59 13.06 3.85
N PRO A 604 25.83 14.25 3.25
CA PRO A 604 26.18 15.43 4.03
C PRO A 604 25.14 15.73 5.11
N ASP A 605 25.55 16.37 6.20
CA ASP A 605 24.64 16.64 7.33
C ASP A 605 23.42 17.45 6.91
N VAL A 606 22.28 17.09 7.47
CA VAL A 606 21.05 17.89 7.36
C VAL A 606 21.21 19.13 8.24
N VAL A 607 21.16 20.30 7.63
CA VAL A 607 21.31 21.59 8.32
C VAL A 607 19.98 22.28 8.61
N LYS A 608 18.94 22.01 7.80
CA LYS A 608 17.59 22.52 8.02
C LYS A 608 16.55 21.47 7.65
N ILE A 609 15.39 21.54 8.32
CA ILE A 609 14.21 20.76 7.94
C ILE A 609 13.02 21.68 7.69
N MET A 610 12.07 21.22 6.85
CA MET A 610 10.81 21.91 6.60
C MET A 610 9.70 20.89 6.46
N PHE A 611 8.49 21.24 6.91
CA PHE A 611 7.32 20.40 6.76
C PHE A 611 6.33 21.00 5.78
N ARG A 612 5.78 20.13 4.91
CA ARG A 612 4.69 20.48 4.00
C ARG A 612 3.57 19.46 4.09
N CYS A 613 2.35 19.87 3.76
CA CYS A 613 1.24 18.95 3.54
C CYS A 613 0.44 19.37 2.32
N THR A 614 -0.41 18.46 1.83
CA THR A 614 -1.22 18.68 0.61
C THR A 614 -2.25 19.79 0.76
N ASP A 615 -2.76 20.03 1.96
CA ASP A 615 -3.62 21.19 2.26
C ASP A 615 -3.45 21.61 3.73
N THR A 616 -2.73 22.70 3.97
CA THR A 616 -2.49 23.26 5.32
C THR A 616 -3.76 23.71 6.02
N LYS A 617 -4.84 24.04 5.29
CA LYS A 617 -6.14 24.42 5.87
C LYS A 617 -6.80 23.29 6.67
N MET A 618 -6.35 22.05 6.49
CA MET A 618 -6.84 20.86 7.20
C MET A 618 -6.05 20.54 8.47
N MET A 619 -4.96 21.27 8.71
CA MET A 619 -4.04 21.04 9.82
C MET A 619 -4.05 22.24 10.78
N ASP A 620 -3.59 22.02 12.02
CA ASP A 620 -3.25 23.13 12.92
C ASP A 620 -2.06 23.90 12.35
N ASP A 621 -2.00 25.21 12.57
CA ASP A 621 -0.98 26.08 11.96
C ASP A 621 0.43 25.84 12.50
N THR A 622 0.53 25.29 13.72
CA THR A 622 1.81 25.09 14.41
C THR A 622 2.18 23.63 14.55
N ILE A 623 3.45 23.34 14.32
CA ILE A 623 4.08 22.04 14.49
C ILE A 623 5.05 22.17 15.66
N SER A 624 4.99 21.23 16.62
CA SER A 624 5.97 21.16 17.71
C SER A 624 7.04 20.13 17.39
N ILE A 625 8.31 20.52 17.55
CA ILE A 625 9.47 19.67 17.32
C ILE A 625 10.17 19.44 18.64
N THR A 626 10.45 18.18 18.98
CA THR A 626 11.32 17.79 20.07
C THR A 626 12.57 17.12 19.50
N TRP A 627 13.70 17.80 19.57
CA TRP A 627 14.97 17.27 19.09
C TRP A 627 15.56 16.33 20.15
N ASN A 628 15.92 15.13 19.70
CA ASN A 628 16.47 14.09 20.56
C ASN A 628 17.80 13.61 19.99
N SER A 629 18.79 13.52 20.88
CA SER A 629 20.08 12.89 20.62
C SER A 629 20.05 11.46 21.16
N LEU A 630 20.40 10.50 20.36
CA LEU A 630 20.50 9.09 20.73
C LEU A 630 21.98 8.69 20.80
N HIS A 631 22.40 8.30 21.99
CA HIS A 631 23.78 7.88 22.30
C HIS A 631 23.83 6.42 22.73
N PHE A 632 24.92 5.69 22.39
CA PHE A 632 25.18 4.31 22.80
C PHE A 632 26.44 4.26 23.69
N ASN A 633 26.27 4.01 24.98
CA ASN A 633 27.30 4.14 25.98
C ASN A 633 28.47 3.10 25.89
N ASP A 634 28.24 1.97 25.22
CA ASP A 634 29.18 0.85 25.20
C ASP A 634 30.12 0.86 23.97
N LEU A 635 30.11 1.96 23.21
CA LEU A 635 31.00 2.14 22.06
C LEU A 635 32.19 3.03 22.50
N THR A 636 33.35 2.43 22.66
CA THR A 636 34.59 3.19 22.96
C THR A 636 35.02 3.98 21.73
N PRO A 637 35.25 5.30 21.83
CA PRO A 637 35.76 6.11 20.73
C PRO A 637 37.13 5.62 20.27
N LYS A 638 37.28 5.18 19.03
CA LYS A 638 38.61 5.00 18.44
C LYS A 638 39.04 6.32 17.81
N SER A 639 39.92 7.04 18.50
CA SER A 639 40.64 8.26 18.15
C SER A 639 39.83 9.59 18.09
N LYS A 640 40.42 10.64 18.58
CA LYS A 640 39.98 12.05 18.61
C LYS A 640 40.01 12.62 17.15
N GLY A 641 39.02 12.40 16.34
CA GLY A 641 38.99 12.97 14.99
C GLY A 641 37.76 12.60 14.19
N ASP A 642 37.29 11.38 14.35
CA ASP A 642 36.10 10.90 13.64
C ASP A 642 34.98 10.74 14.66
N GLY A 643 33.89 11.48 14.48
CA GLY A 643 32.80 11.54 15.44
C GLY A 643 32.22 10.17 15.79
N GLU A 644 31.79 9.99 17.03
CA GLU A 644 31.20 8.72 17.56
C GLU A 644 30.04 8.16 16.71
N ILE A 645 29.33 9.01 15.98
CA ILE A 645 28.22 8.65 15.09
C ILE A 645 28.68 7.66 14.03
N VAL A 646 29.85 7.91 13.44
CA VAL A 646 30.42 7.09 12.38
C VAL A 646 30.63 5.66 12.89
N ASN A 647 30.93 5.46 14.16
CA ASN A 647 31.18 4.14 14.73
C ASN A 647 29.90 3.28 14.88
N VAL A 648 28.78 3.82 15.35
CA VAL A 648 27.52 3.05 15.48
C VAL A 648 26.96 2.74 14.09
N ILE A 649 26.87 3.74 13.23
CA ILE A 649 26.35 3.60 11.88
C ILE A 649 27.28 2.72 11.05
N ASN A 650 28.59 2.87 11.17
CA ASN A 650 29.57 2.03 10.49
C ASN A 650 29.50 0.58 10.95
N GLN A 651 29.36 0.34 12.25
CA GLN A 651 29.20 -1.02 12.77
C GLN A 651 27.88 -1.64 12.38
N PHE A 652 26.80 -0.84 12.31
CA PHE A 652 25.48 -1.35 11.96
C PHE A 652 25.34 -1.56 10.47
N PHE A 653 25.67 -0.58 9.62
CA PHE A 653 25.52 -0.66 8.18
C PHE A 653 26.80 -1.08 7.43
N GLY A 654 27.92 -1.34 8.13
CA GLY A 654 29.20 -1.63 7.50
C GLY A 654 29.84 -0.45 6.78
N ILE A 655 29.43 0.78 7.11
CA ILE A 655 29.95 2.01 6.51
C ILE A 655 31.38 2.24 7.02
N LYS A 656 32.33 2.42 6.11
CA LYS A 656 33.71 2.83 6.45
C LYS A 656 33.80 4.32 6.29
N SER A 657 34.52 4.98 7.21
CA SER A 657 34.71 6.44 7.27
C SER A 657 35.59 7.05 6.17
N GLU A 658 35.99 6.26 5.18
CA GLU A 658 36.91 6.71 4.14
C GLU A 658 36.17 6.97 2.84
N ASN A 659 36.42 8.14 2.29
CA ASN A 659 36.03 8.72 1.00
C ASN A 659 34.70 9.45 0.92
N LEU A 660 34.70 10.71 1.36
CA LEU A 660 33.82 11.74 0.83
C LEU A 660 33.96 11.79 -0.70
N ASN A 661 32.88 11.84 -1.44
CA ASN A 661 32.95 12.12 -2.88
C ASN A 661 33.62 13.47 -3.06
N GLN A 662 34.61 13.52 -3.94
CA GLN A 662 35.23 14.81 -4.28
C GLN A 662 34.22 15.61 -5.06
N GLU A 663 33.79 16.78 -4.53
CA GLU A 663 32.98 17.73 -5.31
C GLU A 663 33.84 18.31 -6.43
N LEU A 664 33.44 18.04 -7.69
CA LEU A 664 34.17 18.47 -8.87
C LEU A 664 33.58 19.75 -9.47
N LEU A 665 32.26 19.89 -9.40
CA LEU A 665 31.55 21.04 -9.93
C LEU A 665 30.21 21.23 -9.23
N VAL A 666 29.91 22.52 -8.89
CA VAL A 666 28.53 22.92 -8.50
C VAL A 666 28.14 24.12 -9.32
N SER A 667 27.00 24.09 -9.96
CA SER A 667 26.44 25.21 -10.73
C SER A 667 24.99 25.43 -10.35
N LYS A 668 24.63 26.68 -10.08
CA LYS A 668 23.29 27.14 -9.74
C LYS A 668 22.82 28.18 -10.73
N ASN A 669 21.52 28.16 -11.04
CA ASN A 669 20.87 29.18 -11.84
C ASN A 669 19.53 29.57 -11.24
N ASN A 670 19.47 30.73 -10.62
CA ASN A 670 18.26 31.31 -10.02
C ASN A 670 17.51 32.24 -11.00
N LEU A 671 17.88 32.24 -12.27
CA LEU A 671 17.31 33.09 -13.33
C LEU A 671 17.53 34.60 -13.16
N ASP A 672 18.25 35.04 -12.13
CA ASP A 672 18.58 36.48 -11.91
C ASP A 672 19.85 36.88 -12.66
N GLU A 673 20.78 35.91 -12.79
CA GLU A 673 22.07 36.09 -13.48
C GLU A 673 22.23 35.00 -14.55
N ASN A 674 23.14 35.20 -15.49
CA ASN A 674 23.50 34.17 -16.48
C ASN A 674 24.79 33.46 -16.03
N PRO A 675 24.69 32.40 -15.23
CA PRO A 675 25.89 31.70 -14.78
C PRO A 675 26.52 30.92 -15.94
N ALA A 676 27.83 30.66 -15.83
CA ALA A 676 28.58 29.93 -16.85
C ALA A 676 27.94 28.54 -17.11
N PHE A 677 27.99 28.13 -18.36
CA PHE A 677 27.46 26.82 -18.82
C PHE A 677 25.92 26.71 -18.84
N TRP A 678 25.19 27.77 -18.54
CA TRP A 678 23.72 27.79 -18.69
C TRP A 678 23.33 28.58 -19.95
N SER A 679 22.29 28.07 -20.65
CA SER A 679 21.69 28.84 -21.75
C SER A 679 20.90 30.03 -21.20
N ASN A 680 20.82 31.11 -21.98
CA ASN A 680 20.02 32.26 -21.62
C ASN A 680 18.54 31.92 -21.58
N PRO A 681 17.79 32.38 -20.57
CA PRO A 681 16.33 32.19 -20.54
C PRO A 681 15.68 33.02 -21.65
N ASP A 682 14.56 32.56 -22.18
CA ASP A 682 13.68 33.40 -23.00
C ASP A 682 13.01 34.43 -22.07
N GLU A 683 13.42 35.70 -22.18
CA GLU A 683 12.91 36.77 -21.31
C GLU A 683 11.37 36.94 -21.41
N SER A 684 10.76 36.56 -22.55
CA SER A 684 9.31 36.57 -22.70
C SER A 684 8.59 35.51 -21.87
N ALA A 685 9.31 34.47 -21.45
CA ALA A 685 8.82 33.39 -20.62
C ALA A 685 9.11 33.58 -19.12
N ILE A 686 9.81 34.68 -18.75
CA ILE A 686 10.10 35.00 -17.34
C ILE A 686 8.92 35.72 -16.70
N VAL A 687 8.37 35.10 -15.65
CA VAL A 687 7.38 35.73 -14.77
C VAL A 687 8.09 36.42 -13.62
N LYS A 688 8.03 37.77 -13.57
CA LYS A 688 8.66 38.58 -12.53
C LYS A 688 7.65 38.86 -11.40
N THR A 689 8.04 38.55 -10.17
CA THR A 689 7.38 39.01 -8.94
C THR A 689 8.28 40.04 -8.24
N ALA A 690 7.82 40.72 -7.19
CA ALA A 690 8.58 41.75 -6.51
C ALA A 690 10.01 41.33 -6.07
N ASN A 691 10.20 40.05 -5.77
CA ASN A 691 11.44 39.51 -5.21
C ASN A 691 11.91 38.20 -5.88
N ASN A 692 11.35 37.79 -7.03
CA ASN A 692 11.73 36.54 -7.66
C ASN A 692 11.46 36.51 -9.18
N ARG A 693 12.30 35.80 -9.93
CA ARG A 693 12.16 35.51 -11.35
C ARG A 693 11.90 34.00 -11.52
N THR A 694 10.83 33.66 -12.18
CA THR A 694 10.40 32.27 -12.39
C THR A 694 10.21 32.02 -13.88
N LEU A 695 10.72 30.93 -14.41
CA LEU A 695 10.54 30.55 -15.81
C LEU A 695 9.19 29.85 -16.01
N GLN A 696 8.32 30.42 -16.85
CA GLN A 696 7.11 29.76 -17.32
C GLN A 696 7.42 28.91 -18.54
N LEU A 697 7.52 27.59 -18.32
CA LEU A 697 7.78 26.63 -19.39
C LEU A 697 6.48 26.29 -20.12
N LEU A 698 6.32 26.86 -21.32
CA LEU A 698 5.17 26.66 -22.20
C LEU A 698 5.14 25.25 -22.81
N PRO A 699 3.99 24.79 -23.35
CA PRO A 699 3.88 23.51 -24.06
C PRO A 699 4.93 23.35 -25.18
N ASP A 700 5.47 22.12 -25.28
CA ASP A 700 6.50 21.74 -26.25
C ASP A 700 7.79 22.59 -26.24
N LYS A 701 8.07 23.25 -25.13
CA LYS A 701 9.29 24.05 -24.93
C LYS A 701 10.25 23.39 -23.95
N TYR A 702 11.53 23.76 -24.11
CA TYR A 702 12.62 23.39 -23.19
C TYR A 702 12.91 24.57 -22.25
N SER A 703 13.37 24.25 -21.05
CA SER A 703 13.89 25.25 -20.10
C SER A 703 15.26 25.76 -20.50
N VAL A 704 15.82 26.64 -19.68
CA VAL A 704 17.28 26.87 -19.68
C VAL A 704 17.97 25.50 -19.55
N SER A 705 19.05 25.31 -20.33
CA SER A 705 19.87 24.11 -20.29
C SER A 705 21.24 24.39 -19.68
N PHE A 706 21.66 23.47 -18.82
CA PHE A 706 23.06 23.40 -18.41
C PHE A 706 23.81 22.53 -19.40
N GLU A 707 24.93 23.01 -19.95
CA GLU A 707 25.76 22.23 -20.89
C GLU A 707 27.22 22.32 -20.44
N TYR A 708 27.82 21.17 -20.17
CA TYR A 708 29.17 21.10 -19.63
C TYR A 708 29.99 19.96 -20.29
N PRO A 709 31.16 20.31 -20.89
CA PRO A 709 32.06 19.30 -21.45
C PRO A 709 32.75 18.55 -20.29
N LEU A 710 32.46 17.26 -20.14
CA LEU A 710 33.01 16.47 -19.06
C LEU A 710 34.53 16.29 -19.13
N ASP A 711 35.11 16.43 -20.32
CA ASP A 711 36.57 16.47 -20.50
C ASP A 711 37.27 17.66 -19.79
N SER A 712 36.49 18.69 -19.41
CA SER A 712 37.01 19.85 -18.67
C SER A 712 37.15 19.61 -17.17
N LEU A 713 36.66 18.49 -16.66
CA LEU A 713 36.86 18.09 -15.25
C LEU A 713 38.27 17.54 -15.09
N PHE A 714 38.99 18.02 -14.10
CA PHE A 714 40.25 17.45 -13.70
C PHE A 714 40.01 16.26 -12.81
N PHE A 715 40.25 15.05 -13.34
CA PHE A 715 40.14 13.81 -12.59
C PHE A 715 41.49 13.46 -11.96
N SER A 716 41.50 12.97 -10.73
CA SER A 716 42.61 12.17 -10.24
C SER A 716 42.50 10.77 -10.87
N ASP A 717 43.65 10.16 -11.17
CA ASP A 717 43.71 8.79 -11.75
C ASP A 717 43.03 7.70 -10.89
N SER A 718 42.53 8.07 -9.72
CA SER A 718 41.85 7.17 -8.76
C SER A 718 40.33 7.20 -8.86
N LEU A 719 39.70 8.04 -9.71
CA LEU A 719 38.26 8.08 -9.83
C LEU A 719 37.69 6.86 -10.54
N THR A 720 36.73 6.20 -9.91
CA THR A 720 36.03 5.04 -10.45
C THR A 720 34.70 5.38 -11.11
N ASP A 721 33.97 6.35 -10.54
CA ASP A 721 32.67 6.77 -11.01
C ASP A 721 32.48 8.29 -10.94
N LEU A 722 31.63 8.83 -11.80
CA LEU A 722 31.17 10.20 -11.75
C LEU A 722 29.67 10.21 -11.43
N ILE A 723 29.29 10.89 -10.37
CA ILE A 723 27.91 11.05 -9.98
C ILE A 723 27.44 12.45 -10.35
N ILE A 724 26.40 12.53 -11.18
CA ILE A 724 25.76 13.76 -11.58
C ILE A 724 24.43 13.86 -10.88
N ARG A 725 24.23 14.92 -10.09
CA ARG A 725 22.97 15.23 -9.43
C ARG A 725 22.44 16.55 -9.94
N SER A 726 21.13 16.63 -10.12
CA SER A 726 20.48 17.87 -10.52
C SER A 726 19.15 18.06 -9.80
N GLY A 727 18.77 19.32 -9.61
CA GLY A 727 17.51 19.70 -8.97
C GLY A 727 16.94 20.99 -9.54
N VAL A 728 15.62 21.14 -9.45
CA VAL A 728 14.90 22.35 -9.84
C VAL A 728 13.64 22.50 -9.00
N TRP A 729 13.29 23.71 -8.61
CA TRP A 729 11.99 23.99 -8.04
C TRP A 729 10.94 24.12 -9.13
N ALA A 730 9.85 23.38 -9.02
CA ALA A 730 8.78 23.35 -10.00
C ALA A 730 7.40 23.53 -9.36
N LYS A 731 6.53 24.25 -10.07
CA LYS A 731 5.11 24.33 -9.75
C LYS A 731 4.31 23.93 -10.98
N ALA A 732 3.45 22.93 -10.83
CA ALA A 732 2.64 22.39 -11.91
C ALA A 732 1.23 22.09 -11.43
N LYS A 733 0.24 22.32 -12.28
CA LYS A 733 -1.15 21.91 -12.05
C LYS A 733 -1.31 20.44 -12.36
N SER A 734 -2.32 19.81 -11.76
CA SER A 734 -2.72 18.44 -12.06
C SER A 734 -2.91 18.24 -13.56
N GLY A 735 -2.35 17.14 -14.09
CA GLY A 735 -2.37 16.83 -15.52
C GLY A 735 -1.27 17.50 -16.36
N ALA A 736 -0.37 18.28 -15.79
CA ALA A 736 0.85 18.71 -16.47
C ALA A 736 1.70 17.49 -16.84
N LYS A 737 2.31 17.54 -18.01
CA LYS A 737 3.25 16.52 -18.50
C LYS A 737 4.56 17.20 -18.83
N ALA A 738 5.51 17.13 -17.92
CA ALA A 738 6.84 17.67 -18.11
C ALA A 738 7.87 16.77 -17.45
N ILE A 739 9.04 16.68 -18.04
CA ILE A 739 10.14 15.84 -17.61
C ILE A 739 11.38 16.68 -17.32
N TYR A 740 12.14 16.23 -16.31
CA TYR A 740 13.45 16.80 -15.98
C TYR A 740 14.54 15.82 -16.34
N VAL A 741 15.48 16.23 -17.20
CA VAL A 741 16.37 15.33 -17.95
C VAL A 741 17.83 15.58 -17.60
N ILE A 742 18.58 14.50 -17.40
CA ILE A 742 20.03 14.45 -17.50
C ILE A 742 20.37 13.66 -18.75
N SER A 743 21.07 14.25 -19.69
CA SER A 743 21.58 13.64 -20.91
C SER A 743 23.10 13.73 -20.96
N ILE A 744 23.75 12.62 -21.33
CA ILE A 744 25.18 12.61 -21.64
C ILE A 744 25.32 12.28 -23.11
N GLU A 745 25.91 13.20 -23.83
CA GLU A 745 25.95 13.19 -25.28
C GLU A 745 27.39 13.09 -25.79
N LYS A 746 27.57 12.41 -26.92
CA LYS A 746 28.80 12.38 -27.68
C LYS A 746 28.48 12.62 -29.14
N ASN A 747 29.11 13.61 -29.76
CA ASN A 747 28.88 14.02 -31.17
C ASN A 747 27.38 14.23 -31.47
N GLY A 748 26.62 14.81 -30.56
CA GLY A 748 25.18 15.09 -30.70
C GLY A 748 24.28 13.86 -30.54
N LYS A 749 24.80 12.71 -30.16
CA LYS A 749 24.01 11.52 -29.83
C LYS A 749 24.03 11.28 -28.33
N SER A 750 22.87 11.09 -27.75
CA SER A 750 22.75 10.74 -26.33
C SER A 750 23.21 9.29 -26.10
N LEU A 751 24.18 9.13 -25.20
CA LEU A 751 24.65 7.85 -24.69
C LEU A 751 23.87 7.45 -23.43
N ILE A 752 23.58 8.43 -22.57
CA ILE A 752 22.70 8.28 -21.40
C ILE A 752 21.62 9.36 -21.52
N TRP A 753 20.38 8.93 -21.36
CA TRP A 753 19.24 9.84 -21.28
C TRP A 753 18.34 9.40 -20.13
N LYS A 754 18.35 10.14 -19.03
CA LYS A 754 17.59 9.84 -17.83
C LYS A 754 16.62 10.97 -17.54
N ALA A 755 15.34 10.67 -17.60
CA ALA A 755 14.27 11.60 -17.35
C ALA A 755 13.45 11.18 -16.11
N VAL A 756 13.01 12.16 -15.34
CA VAL A 756 12.03 12.00 -14.27
C VAL A 756 10.79 12.82 -14.60
N ASP A 757 9.62 12.30 -14.29
CA ASP A 757 8.35 13.03 -14.45
C ASP A 757 8.22 14.07 -13.34
N ILE A 758 8.16 15.36 -13.71
CA ILE A 758 8.01 16.48 -12.77
C ILE A 758 6.72 16.31 -11.94
N GLN A 759 5.64 15.81 -12.55
CA GLN A 759 4.36 15.63 -11.85
C GLN A 759 4.48 14.68 -10.66
N GLY A 760 5.37 13.69 -10.71
CA GLY A 760 5.63 12.77 -9.61
C GLY A 760 6.17 13.43 -8.33
N PHE A 761 6.76 14.63 -8.45
CA PHE A 761 7.30 15.39 -7.33
C PHE A 761 6.37 16.52 -6.85
N ILE A 762 5.26 16.76 -7.55
CA ILE A 762 4.31 17.82 -7.19
C ILE A 762 3.37 17.31 -6.10
N HIS A 763 3.61 17.75 -4.89
CA HIS A 763 2.80 17.42 -3.73
C HIS A 763 1.73 18.48 -3.42
N ASP A 764 2.02 19.75 -3.80
CA ASP A 764 1.08 20.88 -3.71
C ASP A 764 1.15 21.69 -4.99
N GLU A 765 0.03 21.76 -5.71
CA GLU A 765 -0.09 22.50 -6.98
C GLU A 765 0.00 24.03 -6.82
N ASN A 766 -0.09 24.55 -5.61
CA ASN A 766 -0.09 25.98 -5.31
C ASN A 766 1.30 26.53 -4.93
N THR A 767 2.24 25.64 -4.60
CA THR A 767 3.61 25.99 -4.19
C THR A 767 4.65 25.39 -5.12
N MET A 768 5.89 25.89 -5.04
CA MET A 768 7.03 25.26 -5.71
C MET A 768 7.40 23.97 -4.97
N ASN A 769 7.66 22.89 -5.71
CA ASN A 769 8.09 21.60 -5.21
C ASN A 769 9.46 21.27 -5.79
N PHE A 770 10.32 20.63 -5.00
CA PHE A 770 11.68 20.33 -5.45
C PHE A 770 11.72 19.03 -6.24
N VAL A 771 12.19 19.09 -7.47
CA VAL A 771 12.33 17.96 -8.40
C VAL A 771 13.80 17.60 -8.51
N THR A 772 14.15 16.33 -8.36
CA THR A 772 15.54 15.85 -8.45
C THR A 772 15.71 14.80 -9.54
N ASN A 773 16.90 14.75 -10.11
CA ASN A 773 17.34 13.69 -11.02
C ASN A 773 18.82 13.41 -10.78
N PHE A 774 19.27 12.16 -11.01
CA PHE A 774 20.69 11.80 -10.89
C PHE A 774 21.10 10.78 -11.94
N SER A 775 22.40 10.75 -12.27
CA SER A 775 22.99 9.75 -13.17
C SER A 775 24.38 9.39 -12.67
N VAL A 776 24.82 8.18 -12.97
CA VAL A 776 26.16 7.70 -12.65
C VAL A 776 26.85 7.29 -13.95
N LEU A 777 28.08 7.76 -14.15
CA LEU A 777 28.98 7.29 -15.20
C LEU A 777 30.04 6.41 -14.55
N ASP A 778 30.17 5.21 -15.05
CA ASP A 778 31.23 4.29 -14.62
C ASP A 778 32.58 4.58 -15.28
N SER A 779 33.64 3.95 -14.79
CA SER A 779 35.00 4.10 -15.32
C SER A 779 35.14 3.77 -16.80
N GLY A 780 34.28 2.92 -17.36
CA GLY A 780 34.26 2.57 -18.78
C GLY A 780 33.88 3.78 -19.64
N MET A 781 32.86 4.54 -19.23
CA MET A 781 32.41 5.75 -19.90
C MET A 781 33.33 6.94 -19.64
N LEU A 782 33.93 7.06 -18.45
CA LEU A 782 34.85 8.17 -18.13
C LEU A 782 36.10 8.21 -19.02
N ASN A 783 36.50 7.07 -19.57
CA ASN A 783 37.62 6.99 -20.52
C ASN A 783 37.27 7.48 -21.94
N GLU A 784 36.00 7.73 -22.22
CA GLU A 784 35.58 8.26 -23.51
C GLU A 784 35.76 9.78 -23.57
N LYS A 785 36.44 10.27 -24.62
CA LYS A 785 36.59 11.72 -24.85
C LYS A 785 35.42 12.30 -25.62
N GLY A 786 35.16 13.61 -25.43
CA GLY A 786 34.12 14.37 -26.12
C GLY A 786 32.73 14.16 -25.54
N LEU A 787 32.65 13.78 -24.26
CA LEU A 787 31.37 13.67 -23.55
C LEU A 787 30.88 15.05 -23.10
N ASN A 788 29.64 15.36 -23.38
CA ASN A 788 28.96 16.57 -22.97
C ASN A 788 27.76 16.27 -22.08
N LEU A 789 27.74 16.83 -20.89
CA LEU A 789 26.60 16.77 -19.98
C LEU A 789 25.59 17.84 -20.36
N LYS A 790 24.30 17.45 -20.43
CA LYS A 790 23.19 18.36 -20.65
C LYS A 790 22.10 18.12 -19.61
N VAL A 791 21.62 19.20 -18.96
CA VAL A 791 20.52 19.13 -17.98
C VAL A 791 19.47 20.16 -18.34
N TYR A 792 18.22 19.74 -18.47
CA TYR A 792 17.10 20.61 -18.85
C TYR A 792 15.75 20.03 -18.42
N ALA A 793 14.71 20.87 -18.38
CA ALA A 793 13.33 20.42 -18.32
C ALA A 793 12.67 20.56 -19.70
N TRP A 794 11.75 19.65 -20.01
CA TRP A 794 10.95 19.65 -21.24
C TRP A 794 9.47 19.48 -20.90
N ASN A 795 8.65 20.45 -21.30
CA ASN A 795 7.21 20.36 -21.17
C ASN A 795 6.62 19.61 -22.37
N THR A 796 6.34 18.34 -22.19
CA THR A 796 5.75 17.45 -23.21
C THR A 796 4.21 17.52 -23.24
N GLY A 797 3.62 18.29 -22.33
CA GLY A 797 2.17 18.42 -22.15
C GLY A 797 1.59 19.69 -22.78
N ARG A 798 0.34 19.97 -22.41
CA ARG A 798 -0.42 21.14 -22.87
C ARG A 798 -0.60 22.21 -21.79
N VAL A 799 -0.15 21.93 -20.57
CA VAL A 799 -0.30 22.83 -19.42
C VAL A 799 1.04 23.47 -19.11
N PRO A 800 1.13 24.80 -19.00
CA PRO A 800 2.38 25.45 -18.59
C PRO A 800 2.78 25.05 -17.17
N ILE A 801 4.09 24.98 -16.92
CA ILE A 801 4.67 24.81 -15.59
C ILE A 801 5.57 25.98 -15.24
N LEU A 802 5.79 26.22 -13.95
CA LEU A 802 6.74 27.23 -13.48
C LEU A 802 7.97 26.53 -12.92
N LEU A 803 9.16 27.03 -13.26
CA LEU A 803 10.45 26.51 -12.83
C LEU A 803 11.32 27.61 -12.24
N ASP A 804 12.14 27.26 -11.23
CA ASP A 804 13.02 28.19 -10.53
C ASP A 804 14.20 27.46 -9.90
N ASP A 805 15.27 28.16 -9.54
CA ASP A 805 16.42 27.68 -8.78
C ASP A 805 16.94 26.30 -9.26
N PHE A 806 17.57 26.31 -10.42
CA PHE A 806 18.21 25.11 -10.95
C PHE A 806 19.56 24.85 -10.26
N LEU A 807 19.84 23.58 -9.98
CA LEU A 807 21.08 23.12 -9.38
C LEU A 807 21.64 21.94 -10.18
N VAL A 808 22.93 21.97 -10.51
CA VAL A 808 23.67 20.83 -11.04
C VAL A 808 24.93 20.64 -10.21
N ARG A 809 25.20 19.40 -9.81
CA ARG A 809 26.39 19.00 -9.07
C ARG A 809 27.01 17.77 -9.72
N ILE A 810 28.34 17.78 -9.81
CA ILE A 810 29.17 16.68 -10.30
C ILE A 810 30.14 16.29 -9.19
N GLU A 811 30.08 15.05 -8.80
CA GLU A 811 30.91 14.43 -7.75
C GLU A 811 31.70 13.28 -8.33
N GLY A 812 32.98 13.17 -7.93
CA GLY A 812 33.84 12.02 -8.28
C GLY A 812 33.88 11.01 -7.13
N LYS A 813 33.82 9.71 -7.45
CA LYS A 813 33.92 8.59 -6.50
C LYS A 813 35.23 7.85 -6.69
#